data_5ae0258cc5221e0f484a0b363d65757a
#
_entry.id   5ae0258cc5221e0f484a0b363d65757a
#
_cell.length_a   1.000
_cell.length_b   1.000
_cell.length_c   1.000
_cell.angle_alpha   90.00
_cell.angle_beta   90.00
_cell.angle_gamma   90.00
#
_symmetry.space_group_name_H-M   'P 1'
#
loop_
_entity.id
_entity.type
_entity.pdbx_description
1 polymer ?
#
loop_
_entity_poly.entity_id
_entity_poly.type
_entity_poly.pdbx_seq_one_letter_code
_entity_poly.pdbx_strand_id
1 'polypeptide(L)'
;MKKDLIELFVPGRLCLFGEHSDWAGKYRTMNADIVPGAAIVSGIEQGIYATVEKSKRFSVSSSAPEITDVWTDFSCRMDSNELKEIAKSGSFFCYCAGVASYMLEWYKVGGVKIKITKMNLPMKSGLSSSAAICVLVARALNLIYNLNLSTLGEMNIAYWGELRTSSRCGRLDQACAFGVHPVLMTFDAEEVEVKNFNISKSLYWVFSDLNGEKDTIKILTDLNKAFPFAEGEREKNVQYALGELNQKTVKEAIELMMNGKVEELGQLMSKAQEDFDKYITPMCPTQLTSPKLHAMLNDETVKSLTYGGKGVGSHGDGSVQFLAKSKENQTELVDYLKSLGLHAYPLTIEPKHTIRKAIIPVAGFGTRLYPQTRFLKKDFFPVIDKDGQIKPLILILLEECKAAGIEEICIVLGSEEERLQYKQFFETPLPKEHLDKLPKEKLKYERHILDLGKRLTYVYQTEKKGFGDAVYQCADFAADEPVLLLLGDTIYRSNTNKCCALQFIEAFEKYNKPMMSIHEIPLEKVCYYGVTSGKWIDSKERVLNMSNITEKPTSAYAEENLGVSSTAIKGQKSYYCAFGSYILTPDIFRQLKENIDNNVVNAKGEVELTTALEQVRQQVGLLGVRLDGKMFDIGVPNEYRTTMYNYSL
;
A
#
# COMPACT_ATOMS: atom_id res chain seq x y z
N MET A 1 -20.00 -15.14 24.02
CA MET A 1 -18.81 -14.98 23.12
C MET A 1 -19.32 -14.37 21.81
N LYS A 2 -19.02 -13.10 21.52
CA LYS A 2 -19.23 -12.54 20.18
C LYS A 2 -18.34 -13.36 19.24
N LYS A 3 -18.92 -13.96 18.20
CA LYS A 3 -18.15 -14.60 17.13
C LYS A 3 -17.32 -13.51 16.44
N ASP A 4 -16.01 -13.72 16.36
CA ASP A 4 -15.12 -12.81 15.64
C ASP A 4 -15.48 -12.89 14.14
N LEU A 5 -16.21 -11.90 13.68
CA LEU A 5 -16.57 -11.74 12.28
C LEU A 5 -15.39 -11.03 11.59
N ILE A 6 -14.75 -11.70 10.65
CA ILE A 6 -13.60 -11.16 9.91
C ILE A 6 -14.11 -10.61 8.57
N GLU A 7 -13.76 -9.38 8.25
CA GLU A 7 -14.03 -8.78 6.94
C GLU A 7 -12.84 -9.03 6.00
N LEU A 8 -13.13 -9.44 4.78
CA LEU A 8 -12.13 -9.74 3.74
C LEU A 8 -12.44 -8.97 2.46
N PHE A 9 -11.37 -8.57 1.79
CA PHE A 9 -11.40 -8.10 0.40
C PHE A 9 -10.38 -8.88 -0.41
N VAL A 10 -10.78 -9.36 -1.60
CA VAL A 10 -9.90 -9.96 -2.58
C VAL A 10 -10.19 -9.30 -3.93
N PRO A 11 -9.20 -8.62 -4.53
CA PRO A 11 -9.36 -7.98 -5.84
C PRO A 11 -9.40 -9.00 -6.98
N GLY A 12 -9.83 -8.55 -8.16
CA GLY A 12 -9.44 -9.17 -9.42
C GLY A 12 -7.99 -8.84 -9.76
N ARG A 13 -7.49 -9.29 -10.92
CA ARG A 13 -6.12 -9.00 -11.37
C ARG A 13 -6.08 -8.44 -12.80
N LEU A 14 -5.09 -7.60 -13.05
CA LEU A 14 -4.71 -7.15 -14.38
C LEU A 14 -3.26 -7.53 -14.65
N CYS A 15 -2.99 -8.20 -15.79
CA CYS A 15 -1.64 -8.39 -16.29
C CYS A 15 -1.21 -7.11 -17.02
N LEU A 16 -0.22 -6.42 -16.47
CA LEU A 16 0.29 -5.19 -17.05
C LEU A 16 1.24 -5.49 -18.22
N PHE A 17 2.10 -6.49 -18.06
CA PHE A 17 3.02 -7.01 -19.07
C PHE A 17 3.26 -8.50 -18.86
N GLY A 18 3.51 -9.24 -19.91
CA GLY A 18 3.97 -10.64 -19.84
C GLY A 18 2.87 -11.68 -19.94
N GLU A 19 1.77 -11.38 -20.64
CA GLU A 19 0.71 -12.34 -20.91
C GLU A 19 1.25 -13.60 -21.60
N HIS A 20 0.64 -14.74 -21.32
CA HIS A 20 1.00 -16.09 -21.83
C HIS A 20 2.33 -16.67 -21.33
N SER A 21 3.17 -15.89 -20.65
CA SER A 21 4.49 -16.36 -20.20
C SER A 21 4.41 -17.39 -19.06
N ASP A 22 3.33 -17.42 -18.29
CA ASP A 22 3.11 -18.36 -17.18
C ASP A 22 2.98 -19.82 -17.65
N TRP A 23 2.23 -20.07 -18.71
CA TRP A 23 2.10 -21.41 -19.27
C TRP A 23 3.27 -21.75 -20.21
N ALA A 24 3.84 -20.76 -20.93
CA ALA A 24 4.98 -20.96 -21.80
C ALA A 24 6.24 -21.37 -21.01
N GLY A 25 6.54 -20.69 -19.90
CA GLY A 25 7.66 -21.01 -19.01
C GLY A 25 7.58 -22.41 -18.38
N LYS A 26 6.37 -22.96 -18.23
CA LYS A 26 6.17 -24.33 -17.72
C LYS A 26 6.83 -25.40 -18.60
N TYR A 27 6.94 -25.19 -19.89
CA TYR A 27 7.54 -26.14 -20.83
C TYR A 27 9.05 -26.32 -20.63
N ARG A 28 9.69 -25.54 -19.77
CA ARG A 28 11.09 -25.77 -19.34
C ARG A 28 11.30 -27.13 -18.69
N THR A 29 10.24 -27.74 -18.15
CA THR A 29 10.28 -29.14 -17.68
C THR A 29 10.59 -30.13 -18.77
N MET A 30 10.33 -29.79 -20.03
CA MET A 30 10.48 -30.66 -21.20
C MET A 30 11.61 -30.22 -22.15
N ASN A 31 11.92 -28.93 -22.19
CA ASN A 31 12.96 -28.34 -23.03
C ASN A 31 13.68 -27.24 -22.27
N ALA A 32 14.94 -27.47 -21.89
CA ALA A 32 15.75 -26.54 -21.10
C ALA A 32 16.12 -25.22 -21.83
N ASP A 33 16.00 -25.20 -23.17
CA ASP A 33 16.29 -24.02 -24.00
C ASP A 33 15.14 -22.98 -23.92
N ILE A 34 13.96 -23.36 -23.42
CA ILE A 34 12.86 -22.42 -23.20
C ILE A 34 13.23 -21.45 -22.09
N VAL A 35 13.09 -20.16 -22.36
CA VAL A 35 13.35 -19.08 -21.39
C VAL A 35 12.27 -19.06 -20.31
N PRO A 36 12.62 -18.85 -19.03
CA PRO A 36 11.63 -18.66 -17.97
C PRO A 36 10.61 -17.58 -18.33
N GLY A 37 9.35 -17.79 -18.01
CA GLY A 37 8.32 -16.77 -18.17
C GLY A 37 8.48 -15.63 -17.16
N ALA A 38 8.03 -14.43 -17.53
CA ALA A 38 8.00 -13.29 -16.63
C ALA A 38 6.74 -12.43 -16.87
N ALA A 39 6.11 -11.94 -15.81
CA ALA A 39 4.96 -11.06 -15.92
C ALA A 39 4.94 -10.01 -14.79
N ILE A 40 4.39 -8.83 -15.10
CA ILE A 40 4.02 -7.82 -14.09
C ILE A 40 2.51 -7.86 -13.94
N VAL A 41 2.05 -8.16 -12.73
CA VAL A 41 0.63 -8.30 -12.41
C VAL A 41 0.28 -7.39 -11.25
N SER A 42 -0.88 -6.75 -11.31
CA SER A 42 -1.45 -5.97 -10.20
C SER A 42 -2.86 -6.44 -9.91
N GLY A 43 -3.25 -6.44 -8.64
CA GLY A 43 -4.67 -6.45 -8.30
C GLY A 43 -5.34 -5.17 -8.76
N ILE A 44 -6.66 -5.19 -8.91
CA ILE A 44 -7.47 -4.05 -9.32
C ILE A 44 -8.37 -3.57 -8.18
N GLU A 45 -8.99 -2.40 -8.32
CA GLU A 45 -9.88 -1.83 -7.29
C GLU A 45 -11.22 -2.59 -7.19
N GLN A 46 -11.59 -3.33 -8.23
CA GLN A 46 -12.75 -4.21 -8.27
C GLN A 46 -12.42 -5.56 -7.65
N GLY A 47 -13.33 -6.09 -6.84
CA GLY A 47 -13.08 -7.36 -6.14
C GLY A 47 -14.30 -7.90 -5.41
N ILE A 48 -14.04 -8.86 -4.55
CA ILE A 48 -15.03 -9.57 -3.73
C ILE A 48 -14.85 -9.16 -2.28
N TYR A 49 -15.90 -8.62 -1.68
CA TYR A 49 -15.97 -8.29 -0.25
C TYR A 49 -16.78 -9.35 0.44
N ALA A 50 -16.27 -9.89 1.54
CA ALA A 50 -16.96 -10.93 2.29
C ALA A 50 -16.73 -10.78 3.79
N THR A 51 -17.67 -11.32 4.57
CA THR A 51 -17.47 -11.60 5.99
C THR A 51 -17.34 -13.09 6.21
N VAL A 52 -16.45 -13.48 7.10
CA VAL A 52 -16.17 -14.90 7.39
C VAL A 52 -16.25 -15.20 8.88
N GLU A 53 -16.79 -16.36 9.20
CA GLU A 53 -16.89 -16.86 10.58
C GLU A 53 -16.66 -18.38 10.64
N LYS A 54 -16.16 -18.88 11.76
CA LYS A 54 -16.00 -20.32 11.99
C LYS A 54 -17.36 -21.04 12.00
N SER A 55 -17.45 -22.18 11.35
CA SER A 55 -18.67 -22.96 11.23
C SER A 55 -18.39 -24.48 11.36
N LYS A 56 -19.43 -25.27 11.55
CA LYS A 56 -19.33 -26.75 11.46
C LYS A 56 -19.45 -27.22 9.98
N ARG A 57 -20.06 -26.43 9.13
CA ARG A 57 -20.27 -26.72 7.71
C ARG A 57 -19.45 -25.74 6.88
N PHE A 58 -19.15 -26.12 5.66
CA PHE A 58 -18.66 -25.21 4.64
C PHE A 58 -19.88 -24.56 3.97
N SER A 59 -19.96 -23.23 4.00
CA SER A 59 -21.08 -22.51 3.36
C SER A 59 -20.61 -21.20 2.75
N VAL A 60 -21.18 -20.88 1.59
CA VAL A 60 -20.97 -19.62 0.85
C VAL A 60 -22.34 -19.07 0.52
N SER A 61 -22.59 -17.84 0.90
CA SER A 61 -23.84 -17.12 0.61
C SER A 61 -23.53 -15.73 0.06
N SER A 62 -24.47 -15.14 -0.68
CA SER A 62 -24.34 -13.79 -1.18
C SER A 62 -25.52 -12.92 -0.75
N SER A 63 -25.20 -11.69 -0.32
CA SER A 63 -26.19 -10.60 -0.16
C SER A 63 -25.87 -9.43 -1.12
N ALA A 64 -24.99 -9.63 -2.09
CA ALA A 64 -24.62 -8.63 -3.07
C ALA A 64 -25.73 -8.52 -4.12
N PRO A 65 -26.34 -7.32 -4.33
CA PRO A 65 -27.44 -7.14 -5.28
C PRO A 65 -27.05 -7.46 -6.72
N GLU A 66 -25.76 -7.32 -7.04
CA GLU A 66 -25.20 -7.54 -8.38
C GLU A 66 -25.19 -9.03 -8.79
N ILE A 67 -25.51 -9.95 -7.86
CA ILE A 67 -25.34 -11.39 -8.06
C ILE A 67 -26.60 -12.19 -7.74
N THR A 68 -27.68 -11.57 -7.27
CA THR A 68 -28.88 -12.24 -6.76
C THR A 68 -29.58 -13.14 -7.78
N ASP A 69 -29.42 -12.89 -9.07
CA ASP A 69 -30.03 -13.72 -10.12
C ASP A 69 -29.22 -14.97 -10.46
N VAL A 70 -27.99 -15.09 -9.97
CA VAL A 70 -27.06 -16.16 -10.33
C VAL A 70 -26.67 -17.04 -9.13
N TRP A 71 -26.85 -16.55 -7.89
CA TRP A 71 -26.30 -17.18 -6.69
C TRP A 71 -27.39 -17.59 -5.71
N THR A 72 -27.50 -18.88 -5.49
CA THR A 72 -28.22 -19.44 -4.36
C THR A 72 -27.23 -19.73 -3.21
N ASP A 73 -27.72 -19.71 -1.98
CA ASP A 73 -26.95 -20.11 -0.81
C ASP A 73 -26.45 -21.54 -0.97
N PHE A 74 -25.16 -21.75 -0.75
CA PHE A 74 -24.52 -23.05 -0.83
C PHE A 74 -24.07 -23.51 0.55
N SER A 75 -24.31 -24.77 0.89
CA SER A 75 -23.82 -25.37 2.13
C SER A 75 -23.64 -26.88 1.99
N CYS A 76 -22.47 -27.38 2.35
CA CYS A 76 -22.15 -28.80 2.39
C CYS A 76 -21.43 -29.18 3.70
N ARG A 77 -21.23 -30.46 3.93
CA ARG A 77 -20.35 -30.93 5.03
C ARG A 77 -18.91 -30.63 4.67
N MET A 78 -18.08 -30.44 5.68
CA MET A 78 -16.63 -30.38 5.49
C MET A 78 -16.07 -31.81 5.40
N ASP A 79 -16.39 -32.45 4.28
CA ASP A 79 -16.05 -33.83 3.95
C ASP A 79 -15.31 -33.89 2.62
N SER A 80 -14.19 -34.63 2.57
CA SER A 80 -13.30 -34.66 1.42
C SER A 80 -13.97 -35.18 0.14
N ASN A 81 -14.82 -36.21 0.26
CA ASN A 81 -15.46 -36.80 -0.92
C ASN A 81 -16.57 -35.89 -1.44
N GLU A 82 -17.42 -35.37 -0.55
CA GLU A 82 -18.48 -34.43 -0.91
C GLU A 82 -17.92 -33.17 -1.61
N LEU A 83 -16.84 -32.58 -1.07
CA LEU A 83 -16.18 -31.41 -1.67
C LEU A 83 -15.54 -31.71 -3.03
N LYS A 84 -14.93 -32.89 -3.22
CA LYS A 84 -14.36 -33.30 -4.50
C LYS A 84 -15.42 -33.50 -5.58
N GLU A 85 -16.56 -34.07 -5.25
CA GLU A 85 -17.67 -34.22 -6.20
C GLU A 85 -18.23 -32.83 -6.62
N ILE A 86 -18.40 -31.93 -5.66
CA ILE A 86 -18.84 -30.57 -5.97
C ILE A 86 -17.80 -29.83 -6.82
N ALA A 87 -16.51 -30.00 -6.56
CA ALA A 87 -15.46 -29.38 -7.35
C ALA A 87 -15.50 -29.80 -8.84
N LYS A 88 -15.95 -31.00 -9.13
CA LYS A 88 -16.10 -31.54 -10.51
C LYS A 88 -17.45 -31.18 -11.17
N SER A 89 -18.41 -30.66 -10.42
CA SER A 89 -19.80 -30.49 -10.88
C SER A 89 -19.98 -29.43 -11.96
N GLY A 90 -18.99 -28.56 -12.19
CA GLY A 90 -19.10 -27.41 -13.09
C GLY A 90 -20.03 -26.29 -12.58
N SER A 91 -20.57 -26.41 -11.37
CA SER A 91 -21.34 -25.34 -10.72
C SER A 91 -20.44 -24.18 -10.36
N PHE A 92 -21.01 -23.00 -10.14
CA PHE A 92 -20.25 -21.83 -9.68
C PHE A 92 -19.43 -22.11 -8.39
N PHE A 93 -19.99 -22.91 -7.48
CA PHE A 93 -19.36 -23.25 -6.20
C PHE A 93 -18.22 -24.29 -6.33
N CYS A 94 -17.97 -24.82 -7.52
CA CYS A 94 -16.89 -25.77 -7.77
C CYS A 94 -15.53 -25.21 -7.34
N TYR A 95 -15.29 -23.92 -7.59
CA TYR A 95 -14.05 -23.22 -7.19
C TYR A 95 -13.87 -23.20 -5.67
N CYS A 96 -14.94 -22.84 -4.95
CA CYS A 96 -14.93 -22.83 -3.48
C CYS A 96 -14.67 -24.23 -2.90
N ALA A 97 -15.36 -25.25 -3.44
CA ALA A 97 -15.23 -26.63 -3.00
C ALA A 97 -13.84 -27.20 -3.35
N GLY A 98 -13.27 -26.84 -4.49
CA GLY A 98 -11.91 -27.22 -4.90
C GLY A 98 -10.87 -26.78 -3.89
N VAL A 99 -10.89 -25.50 -3.48
CA VAL A 99 -9.97 -24.97 -2.47
C VAL A 99 -10.23 -25.59 -1.10
N ALA A 100 -11.49 -25.68 -0.66
CA ALA A 100 -11.84 -26.28 0.61
C ALA A 100 -11.41 -27.75 0.70
N SER A 101 -11.56 -28.53 -0.39
CA SER A 101 -11.12 -29.93 -0.46
C SER A 101 -9.60 -30.06 -0.37
N TYR A 102 -8.85 -29.14 -1.03
CA TYR A 102 -7.39 -29.10 -0.93
C TYR A 102 -6.95 -28.78 0.50
N MET A 103 -7.52 -27.74 1.10
CA MET A 103 -7.20 -27.35 2.48
C MET A 103 -7.52 -28.44 3.50
N LEU A 104 -8.64 -29.17 3.33
CA LEU A 104 -9.02 -30.25 4.23
C LEU A 104 -8.05 -31.45 4.17
N GLU A 105 -7.41 -31.71 3.04
CA GLU A 105 -6.43 -32.78 2.89
C GLU A 105 -5.08 -32.47 3.53
N TRP A 106 -4.62 -31.24 3.43
CA TRP A 106 -3.25 -30.87 3.79
C TRP A 106 -3.15 -30.10 5.09
N TYR A 107 -4.27 -29.55 5.61
CA TYR A 107 -4.30 -28.71 6.80
C TYR A 107 -5.37 -29.15 7.79
N LYS A 108 -5.16 -28.88 9.08
CA LYS A 108 -6.14 -29.15 10.13
C LYS A 108 -7.21 -28.06 10.15
N VAL A 109 -8.10 -28.07 9.17
CA VAL A 109 -9.21 -27.12 9.03
C VAL A 109 -10.56 -27.82 9.18
N GLY A 110 -11.58 -27.07 9.54
CA GLY A 110 -12.98 -27.46 9.55
C GLY A 110 -13.82 -26.51 8.69
N GLY A 111 -15.12 -26.41 8.98
CA GLY A 111 -16.03 -25.59 8.22
C GLY A 111 -15.84 -24.10 8.45
N VAL A 112 -16.22 -23.34 7.43
CA VAL A 112 -16.25 -21.87 7.44
C VAL A 112 -17.54 -21.39 6.78
N LYS A 113 -18.09 -20.29 7.29
CA LYS A 113 -19.21 -19.60 6.65
C LYS A 113 -18.67 -18.31 6.04
N ILE A 114 -18.80 -18.19 4.73
CA ILE A 114 -18.39 -17.05 3.93
C ILE A 114 -19.67 -16.35 3.44
N LYS A 115 -19.84 -15.08 3.76
CA LYS A 115 -20.95 -14.27 3.26
C LYS A 115 -20.37 -13.16 2.39
N ILE A 116 -20.60 -13.24 1.07
CA ILE A 116 -20.23 -12.18 0.13
C ILE A 116 -21.20 -11.02 0.31
N THR A 117 -20.66 -9.87 0.68
CA THR A 117 -21.43 -8.65 0.99
C THR A 117 -21.49 -7.69 -0.19
N LYS A 118 -20.47 -7.71 -1.08
CA LYS A 118 -20.38 -6.91 -2.29
C LYS A 118 -19.47 -7.61 -3.30
N MET A 119 -19.81 -7.54 -4.58
CA MET A 119 -18.97 -7.98 -5.68
C MET A 119 -19.12 -7.00 -6.85
N ASN A 120 -18.09 -6.20 -7.09
CA ASN A 120 -18.04 -5.27 -8.22
C ASN A 120 -17.00 -5.71 -9.27
N LEU A 121 -16.55 -6.97 -9.19
CA LEU A 121 -15.66 -7.58 -10.16
C LEU A 121 -16.47 -8.13 -11.34
N PRO A 122 -16.26 -7.65 -12.58
CA PRO A 122 -16.95 -8.16 -13.76
C PRO A 122 -16.66 -9.65 -13.96
N MET A 123 -17.71 -10.44 -14.16
CA MET A 123 -17.57 -11.87 -14.47
C MET A 123 -17.29 -12.07 -15.95
N LYS A 124 -16.45 -13.03 -16.30
CA LYS A 124 -16.07 -13.42 -17.69
C LYS A 124 -15.35 -12.34 -18.50
N SER A 125 -14.86 -11.27 -17.90
CA SER A 125 -14.14 -10.16 -18.55
C SER A 125 -12.62 -10.30 -18.54
N GLY A 126 -12.09 -11.50 -18.32
CA GLY A 126 -10.63 -11.74 -18.29
C GLY A 126 -9.91 -11.21 -17.02
N LEU A 127 -10.65 -10.86 -15.97
CA LEU A 127 -10.15 -10.30 -14.72
C LEU A 127 -10.02 -11.33 -13.59
N SER A 128 -10.08 -12.62 -13.93
CA SER A 128 -9.85 -13.77 -13.02
C SER A 128 -10.76 -13.82 -11.79
N SER A 129 -12.08 -13.69 -12.00
CA SER A 129 -13.06 -13.82 -10.91
C SER A 129 -13.05 -15.20 -10.24
N SER A 130 -12.73 -16.29 -10.95
CA SER A 130 -12.54 -17.63 -10.39
C SER A 130 -11.34 -17.69 -9.45
N ALA A 131 -10.22 -17.10 -9.84
CA ALA A 131 -9.04 -17.05 -8.98
C ALA A 131 -9.30 -16.18 -7.73
N ALA A 132 -10.01 -15.05 -7.86
CA ALA A 132 -10.34 -14.21 -6.73
C ALA A 132 -11.19 -14.94 -5.68
N ILE A 133 -12.18 -15.75 -6.10
CA ILE A 133 -12.97 -16.56 -5.15
C ILE A 133 -12.14 -17.68 -4.55
N CYS A 134 -11.20 -18.28 -5.30
CA CYS A 134 -10.28 -19.30 -4.77
C CYS A 134 -9.37 -18.69 -3.69
N VAL A 135 -8.80 -17.52 -3.93
CA VAL A 135 -7.98 -16.80 -2.95
C VAL A 135 -8.80 -16.41 -1.73
N LEU A 136 -10.06 -15.97 -1.91
CA LEU A 136 -10.95 -15.63 -0.80
C LEU A 136 -11.15 -16.82 0.14
N VAL A 137 -11.40 -18.02 -0.40
CA VAL A 137 -11.60 -19.24 0.40
C VAL A 137 -10.30 -19.66 1.11
N ALA A 138 -9.15 -19.61 0.41
CA ALA A 138 -7.85 -19.92 1.00
C ALA A 138 -7.53 -18.97 2.17
N ARG A 139 -7.71 -17.65 1.97
CA ARG A 139 -7.51 -16.61 2.99
C ARG A 139 -8.48 -16.75 4.16
N ALA A 140 -9.77 -17.04 3.90
CA ALA A 140 -10.76 -17.26 4.93
C ALA A 140 -10.36 -18.41 5.86
N LEU A 141 -9.94 -19.55 5.30
CA LEU A 141 -9.50 -20.70 6.07
C LEU A 141 -8.17 -20.43 6.78
N ASN A 142 -7.22 -19.72 6.15
CA ASN A 142 -5.97 -19.31 6.77
C ASN A 142 -6.23 -18.52 8.06
N LEU A 143 -7.06 -17.47 7.98
CA LEU A 143 -7.35 -16.58 9.12
C LEU A 143 -8.19 -17.27 10.21
N ILE A 144 -9.25 -17.99 9.82
CA ILE A 144 -10.16 -18.66 10.79
C ILE A 144 -9.45 -19.76 11.59
N TYR A 145 -8.46 -20.43 11.00
CA TYR A 145 -7.73 -21.53 11.63
C TYR A 145 -6.32 -21.17 12.05
N ASN A 146 -5.90 -19.89 11.92
CA ASN A 146 -4.58 -19.36 12.30
C ASN A 146 -3.43 -20.22 11.73
N LEU A 147 -3.47 -20.47 10.42
CA LEU A 147 -2.51 -21.37 9.76
C LEU A 147 -1.15 -20.68 9.49
N ASN A 148 -1.08 -19.36 9.63
CA ASN A 148 0.11 -18.54 9.35
C ASN A 148 0.68 -18.74 7.94
N LEU A 149 -0.19 -18.93 6.94
CA LEU A 149 0.21 -19.01 5.56
C LEU A 149 0.64 -17.62 5.05
N SER A 150 1.75 -17.57 4.33
CA SER A 150 2.14 -16.36 3.59
C SER A 150 1.17 -16.09 2.42
N THR A 151 1.20 -14.88 1.88
CA THR A 151 0.42 -14.53 0.68
C THR A 151 0.74 -15.46 -0.51
N LEU A 152 2.01 -15.84 -0.67
CA LEU A 152 2.42 -16.83 -1.67
C LEU A 152 1.81 -18.21 -1.38
N GLY A 153 1.70 -18.60 -0.12
CA GLY A 153 1.02 -19.83 0.32
C GLY A 153 -0.47 -19.80 -0.04
N GLU A 154 -1.17 -18.70 0.24
CA GLU A 154 -2.59 -18.51 -0.14
C GLU A 154 -2.78 -18.59 -1.65
N MET A 155 -1.90 -17.94 -2.43
CA MET A 155 -1.88 -17.99 -3.89
C MET A 155 -1.73 -19.43 -4.42
N ASN A 156 -0.76 -20.17 -3.89
CA ASN A 156 -0.51 -21.55 -4.31
C ASN A 156 -1.69 -22.48 -3.97
N ILE A 157 -2.27 -22.33 -2.78
CA ILE A 157 -3.45 -23.10 -2.38
C ILE A 157 -4.64 -22.79 -3.28
N ALA A 158 -4.87 -21.52 -3.60
CA ALA A 158 -5.92 -21.12 -4.54
C ALA A 158 -5.73 -21.77 -5.91
N TYR A 159 -4.51 -21.78 -6.44
CA TYR A 159 -4.17 -22.44 -7.70
C TYR A 159 -4.43 -23.95 -7.66
N TRP A 160 -3.89 -24.67 -6.66
CA TRP A 160 -4.10 -26.10 -6.54
C TRP A 160 -5.56 -26.49 -6.28
N GLY A 161 -6.29 -25.61 -5.58
CA GLY A 161 -7.73 -25.79 -5.39
C GLY A 161 -8.51 -25.59 -6.70
N GLU A 162 -8.18 -24.59 -7.50
CA GLU A 162 -8.81 -24.33 -8.79
C GLU A 162 -8.57 -25.49 -9.78
N LEU A 163 -7.37 -26.07 -9.81
CA LEU A 163 -7.05 -27.24 -10.63
C LEU A 163 -7.83 -28.52 -10.28
N ARG A 164 -8.54 -28.56 -9.15
CA ARG A 164 -9.45 -29.66 -8.81
C ARG A 164 -10.80 -29.56 -9.51
N THR A 165 -11.05 -28.44 -10.17
CA THR A 165 -12.25 -28.20 -11.01
C THR A 165 -11.95 -28.54 -12.48
N SER A 166 -12.91 -28.27 -13.35
CA SER A 166 -12.70 -28.36 -14.81
C SER A 166 -11.92 -27.16 -15.38
N SER A 167 -11.51 -26.21 -14.55
CA SER A 167 -10.74 -25.02 -14.96
C SER A 167 -9.34 -25.39 -15.44
N ARG A 168 -8.86 -24.66 -16.44
CA ARG A 168 -7.49 -24.73 -16.94
C ARG A 168 -6.79 -23.39 -16.72
N CYS A 169 -6.77 -22.91 -15.48
CA CYS A 169 -6.12 -21.65 -15.14
C CYS A 169 -4.60 -21.73 -15.25
N GLY A 170 -3.97 -20.62 -15.62
CA GLY A 170 -2.54 -20.40 -15.43
C GLY A 170 -2.22 -19.98 -13.99
N ARG A 171 -0.93 -19.89 -13.66
CA ARG A 171 -0.49 -19.45 -12.32
C ARG A 171 -0.55 -17.94 -12.11
N LEU A 172 -0.71 -17.18 -13.18
CA LEU A 172 -0.80 -15.72 -13.15
C LEU A 172 -2.10 -15.24 -12.51
N ASP A 173 -3.17 -16.01 -12.61
CA ASP A 173 -4.51 -15.61 -12.20
C ASP A 173 -4.61 -15.37 -10.68
N GLN A 174 -3.97 -16.20 -9.86
CA GLN A 174 -4.04 -16.11 -8.41
C GLN A 174 -3.14 -15.00 -7.82
N ALA A 175 -2.43 -14.23 -8.67
CA ALA A 175 -1.66 -13.07 -8.23
C ALA A 175 -2.53 -11.97 -7.59
N CYS A 176 -3.85 -11.99 -7.77
CA CYS A 176 -4.80 -11.17 -7.01
C CYS A 176 -4.63 -11.28 -5.48
N ALA A 177 -3.99 -12.34 -4.98
CA ALA A 177 -3.66 -12.51 -3.58
C ALA A 177 -2.77 -11.38 -3.03
N PHE A 178 -1.93 -10.76 -3.87
CA PHE A 178 -1.00 -9.70 -3.48
C PHE A 178 -1.62 -8.30 -3.38
N GLY A 179 -2.90 -8.16 -3.70
CA GLY A 179 -3.63 -6.88 -3.58
C GLY A 179 -3.34 -5.90 -4.72
N VAL A 180 -3.76 -4.65 -4.53
CA VAL A 180 -3.63 -3.57 -5.53
C VAL A 180 -2.21 -3.00 -5.50
N HIS A 181 -1.24 -3.79 -5.95
CA HIS A 181 0.16 -3.41 -6.06
C HIS A 181 0.83 -4.29 -7.11
N PRO A 182 1.71 -3.75 -7.99
CA PRO A 182 2.36 -4.54 -9.00
C PRO A 182 3.42 -5.47 -8.38
N VAL A 183 3.43 -6.70 -8.84
CA VAL A 183 4.44 -7.70 -8.50
C VAL A 183 5.07 -8.25 -9.77
N LEU A 184 6.36 -8.54 -9.73
CA LEU A 184 7.03 -9.35 -10.73
C LEU A 184 6.83 -10.82 -10.39
N MET A 185 6.29 -11.57 -11.34
CA MET A 185 6.21 -13.04 -11.28
C MET A 185 7.18 -13.64 -12.27
N THR A 186 7.95 -14.63 -11.85
CA THR A 186 8.82 -15.42 -12.72
C THR A 186 8.36 -16.88 -12.71
N PHE A 187 8.25 -17.49 -13.90
CA PHE A 187 7.75 -18.84 -14.07
C PHE A 187 8.87 -19.71 -14.65
N ASP A 188 9.48 -20.53 -13.83
CA ASP A 188 10.56 -21.45 -14.23
C ASP A 188 10.12 -22.89 -13.98
N ALA A 189 9.71 -23.57 -15.05
CA ALA A 189 9.12 -24.90 -14.96
C ALA A 189 7.90 -24.92 -14.02
N GLU A 190 7.95 -25.66 -12.91
CA GLU A 190 6.88 -25.69 -11.90
C GLU A 190 7.07 -24.65 -10.79
N GLU A 191 8.19 -23.93 -10.77
CA GLU A 191 8.47 -22.93 -9.76
C GLU A 191 7.90 -21.56 -10.13
N VAL A 192 7.38 -20.86 -9.14
CA VAL A 192 6.91 -19.49 -9.27
C VAL A 192 7.56 -18.64 -8.20
N GLU A 193 8.32 -17.66 -8.62
CA GLU A 193 8.87 -16.63 -7.74
C GLU A 193 8.04 -15.35 -7.88
N VAL A 194 7.74 -14.69 -6.75
CA VAL A 194 7.04 -13.41 -6.74
C VAL A 194 7.90 -12.38 -6.00
N LYS A 195 8.22 -11.29 -6.69
CA LYS A 195 9.02 -10.19 -6.15
C LYS A 195 8.21 -8.91 -6.13
N ASN A 196 8.19 -8.23 -4.98
CA ASN A 196 7.71 -6.86 -4.89
C ASN A 196 8.76 -5.90 -5.46
N PHE A 197 8.31 -4.82 -6.08
CA PHE A 197 9.14 -3.69 -6.45
C PHE A 197 8.37 -2.39 -6.26
N ASN A 198 9.06 -1.30 -6.00
CA ASN A 198 8.44 -0.02 -5.77
C ASN A 198 8.40 0.79 -7.06
N ILE A 199 7.27 1.45 -7.30
CA ILE A 199 7.14 2.46 -8.36
C ILE A 199 7.40 3.84 -7.75
N SER A 200 7.93 4.76 -8.52
CA SER A 200 8.29 6.10 -8.00
C SER A 200 7.26 7.19 -8.29
N LYS A 201 6.27 6.91 -9.16
CA LYS A 201 5.16 7.82 -9.48
C LYS A 201 3.87 7.04 -9.60
N SER A 202 2.75 7.70 -9.28
CA SER A 202 1.41 7.15 -9.50
C SER A 202 1.18 6.82 -10.97
N LEU A 203 0.60 5.66 -11.24
CA LEU A 203 0.26 5.18 -12.57
C LEU A 203 -1.26 5.11 -12.69
N TYR A 204 -1.79 5.74 -13.73
CA TYR A 204 -3.22 5.87 -13.97
C TYR A 204 -3.64 4.95 -15.11
N TRP A 205 -3.92 3.69 -14.77
CA TRP A 205 -4.37 2.69 -15.73
C TRP A 205 -5.87 2.76 -15.97
N VAL A 206 -6.30 2.45 -17.19
CA VAL A 206 -7.71 2.20 -17.54
C VAL A 206 -7.76 0.90 -18.32
N PHE A 207 -8.68 0.03 -17.98
CA PHE A 207 -8.96 -1.17 -18.77
C PHE A 207 -10.44 -1.25 -19.12
N SER A 208 -10.74 -1.86 -20.26
CA SER A 208 -12.10 -1.93 -20.78
C SER A 208 -12.35 -3.25 -21.49
N ASP A 209 -13.56 -3.78 -21.35
CA ASP A 209 -14.08 -4.84 -22.20
C ASP A 209 -14.52 -4.22 -23.54
N LEU A 210 -14.11 -4.82 -24.66
CA LEU A 210 -14.45 -4.36 -26.01
C LEU A 210 -15.76 -4.95 -26.55
N ASN A 211 -16.47 -5.72 -25.73
CA ASN A 211 -17.68 -6.46 -26.14
C ASN A 211 -17.46 -7.27 -27.42
N GLY A 212 -16.24 -7.82 -27.58
CA GLY A 212 -15.84 -8.63 -28.71
C GLY A 212 -15.86 -10.11 -28.39
N GLU A 213 -16.29 -10.92 -29.35
CA GLU A 213 -16.22 -12.35 -29.23
C GLU A 213 -14.78 -12.84 -29.49
N LYS A 214 -14.29 -13.75 -28.63
CA LYS A 214 -13.01 -14.44 -28.80
C LYS A 214 -13.10 -15.87 -28.29
N ASP A 215 -12.42 -16.77 -28.97
CA ASP A 215 -12.23 -18.15 -28.52
C ASP A 215 -10.85 -18.32 -27.87
N THR A 216 -10.81 -18.13 -26.55
CA THR A 216 -9.58 -18.29 -25.75
C THR A 216 -9.00 -19.71 -25.84
N ILE A 217 -9.87 -20.73 -25.96
CA ILE A 217 -9.40 -22.13 -26.08
C ILE A 217 -8.66 -22.31 -27.39
N LYS A 218 -9.20 -21.78 -28.49
CA LYS A 218 -8.57 -21.83 -29.80
C LYS A 218 -7.24 -21.08 -29.81
N ILE A 219 -7.19 -19.86 -29.25
CA ILE A 219 -5.94 -19.08 -29.14
C ILE A 219 -4.88 -19.89 -28.42
N LEU A 220 -5.18 -20.38 -27.20
CA LEU A 220 -4.23 -21.17 -26.42
C LEU A 220 -3.82 -22.45 -27.14
N THR A 221 -4.76 -23.16 -27.81
CA THR A 221 -4.47 -24.38 -28.54
C THR A 221 -3.51 -24.13 -29.71
N ASP A 222 -3.71 -23.02 -30.43
CA ASP A 222 -2.86 -22.69 -31.57
C ASP A 222 -1.45 -22.24 -31.11
N LEU A 223 -1.36 -21.39 -30.06
CA LEU A 223 -0.08 -20.94 -29.53
C LEU A 223 0.73 -22.07 -28.88
N ASN A 224 0.07 -23.03 -28.22
CA ASN A 224 0.74 -24.17 -27.59
C ASN A 224 1.40 -25.11 -28.63
N LYS A 225 1.05 -25.04 -29.92
CA LYS A 225 1.75 -25.78 -30.98
C LYS A 225 3.24 -25.40 -31.12
N ALA A 226 3.60 -24.19 -30.65
CA ALA A 226 4.98 -23.73 -30.62
C ALA A 226 5.82 -24.39 -29.51
N PHE A 227 5.22 -25.14 -28.60
CA PHE A 227 5.88 -25.70 -27.41
C PHE A 227 5.68 -27.20 -27.28
N PRO A 228 6.65 -27.96 -26.70
CA PRO A 228 7.96 -27.50 -26.21
C PRO A 228 9.02 -27.31 -27.30
N PHE A 229 8.80 -27.81 -28.52
CA PHE A 229 9.75 -27.77 -29.62
C PHE A 229 9.13 -27.09 -30.85
N ALA A 230 9.75 -26.00 -31.28
CA ALA A 230 9.30 -25.24 -32.45
C ALA A 230 9.95 -25.81 -33.73
N GLU A 231 9.14 -26.29 -34.68
CA GLU A 231 9.60 -26.85 -35.93
C GLU A 231 9.68 -25.80 -37.05
N GLY A 232 8.68 -24.90 -37.12
CA GLY A 232 8.58 -23.86 -38.12
C GLY A 232 8.98 -22.48 -37.65
N GLU A 233 9.06 -21.54 -38.59
CA GLU A 233 9.43 -20.13 -38.25
C GLU A 233 8.37 -19.43 -37.40
N ARG A 234 7.07 -19.75 -37.60
CA ARG A 234 5.99 -19.16 -36.80
C ARG A 234 6.07 -19.59 -35.33
N GLU A 235 6.33 -20.89 -35.12
CA GLU A 235 6.52 -21.46 -33.79
C GLU A 235 7.74 -20.85 -33.08
N LYS A 236 8.86 -20.69 -33.78
CA LYS A 236 10.09 -20.05 -33.29
C LYS A 236 9.82 -18.58 -32.91
N ASN A 237 9.04 -17.88 -33.73
CA ASN A 237 8.64 -16.50 -33.44
C ASN A 237 7.79 -16.42 -32.18
N VAL A 238 6.87 -17.35 -31.92
CA VAL A 238 6.09 -17.42 -30.69
C VAL A 238 7.00 -17.70 -29.48
N GLN A 239 7.92 -18.67 -29.59
CA GLN A 239 8.86 -18.94 -28.49
C GLN A 239 9.76 -17.74 -28.20
N TYR A 240 10.29 -17.07 -29.23
CA TYR A 240 11.07 -15.83 -29.07
C TYR A 240 10.26 -14.72 -28.39
N ALA A 241 9.02 -14.49 -28.85
CA ALA A 241 8.19 -13.42 -28.32
C ALA A 241 7.75 -13.66 -26.87
N LEU A 242 7.37 -14.88 -26.50
CA LEU A 242 6.97 -15.25 -25.14
C LEU A 242 8.17 -15.54 -24.20
N GLY A 243 9.37 -15.69 -24.76
CA GLY A 243 10.63 -15.94 -24.05
C GLY A 243 11.49 -14.68 -23.94
N GLU A 244 12.55 -14.59 -24.78
CA GLU A 244 13.59 -13.56 -24.70
C GLU A 244 13.03 -12.13 -24.82
N LEU A 245 12.14 -11.88 -25.80
CA LEU A 245 11.55 -10.58 -26.02
C LEU A 245 10.67 -10.16 -24.83
N ASN A 246 9.87 -11.09 -24.29
CA ASN A 246 9.06 -10.84 -23.11
C ASN A 246 9.91 -10.52 -21.87
N GLN A 247 10.99 -11.27 -21.62
CA GLN A 247 11.92 -11.00 -20.51
C GLN A 247 12.50 -9.58 -20.60
N LYS A 248 12.91 -9.18 -21.81
CA LYS A 248 13.42 -7.83 -22.07
C LYS A 248 12.36 -6.77 -21.79
N THR A 249 11.15 -6.95 -22.32
CA THR A 249 10.03 -6.01 -22.16
C THR A 249 9.62 -5.86 -20.68
N VAL A 250 9.50 -6.97 -19.95
CA VAL A 250 9.15 -6.95 -18.52
C VAL A 250 10.22 -6.26 -17.70
N LYS A 251 11.51 -6.53 -17.95
CA LYS A 251 12.62 -5.88 -17.27
C LYS A 251 12.62 -4.36 -17.52
N GLU A 252 12.47 -3.94 -18.78
CA GLU A 252 12.38 -2.52 -19.15
C GLU A 252 11.19 -1.83 -18.49
N ALA A 253 10.01 -2.48 -18.46
CA ALA A 253 8.83 -1.94 -17.80
C ALA A 253 9.06 -1.70 -16.30
N ILE A 254 9.72 -2.63 -15.59
CA ILE A 254 10.08 -2.46 -14.18
C ILE A 254 11.01 -1.26 -13.99
N GLU A 255 12.06 -1.16 -14.81
CA GLU A 255 13.02 -0.04 -14.75
C GLU A 255 12.31 1.31 -14.98
N LEU A 256 11.39 1.38 -15.95
CA LEU A 256 10.61 2.59 -16.23
C LEU A 256 9.66 2.94 -15.07
N MET A 257 8.97 1.95 -14.50
CA MET A 257 8.10 2.14 -13.32
C MET A 257 8.89 2.62 -12.10
N MET A 258 10.04 2.01 -11.81
CA MET A 258 10.91 2.38 -10.68
C MET A 258 11.51 3.79 -10.84
N ASN A 259 11.78 4.22 -12.07
CA ASN A 259 12.32 5.55 -12.37
C ASN A 259 11.26 6.62 -12.66
N GLY A 260 9.96 6.28 -12.62
CA GLY A 260 8.86 7.20 -12.86
C GLY A 260 8.78 7.75 -14.28
N LYS A 261 9.27 7.00 -15.24
CA LYS A 261 9.26 7.33 -16.67
C LYS A 261 7.95 6.86 -17.31
N VAL A 262 6.85 7.55 -16.93
CA VAL A 262 5.48 7.10 -17.24
C VAL A 262 5.18 7.19 -18.75
N GLU A 263 5.69 8.19 -19.45
CA GLU A 263 5.48 8.33 -20.88
C GLU A 263 6.16 7.22 -21.66
N GLU A 264 7.43 6.92 -21.34
CA GLU A 264 8.19 5.83 -21.97
C GLU A 264 7.55 4.46 -21.65
N LEU A 265 6.95 4.31 -20.45
CA LEU A 265 6.20 3.10 -20.11
C LEU A 265 4.96 2.93 -21.01
N GLY A 266 4.22 3.99 -21.31
CA GLY A 266 3.10 3.96 -22.25
C GLY A 266 3.55 3.63 -23.68
N GLN A 267 4.67 4.19 -24.13
CA GLN A 267 5.26 3.86 -25.44
C GLN A 267 5.68 2.37 -25.49
N LEU A 268 6.23 1.83 -24.39
CA LEU A 268 6.57 0.42 -24.28
C LEU A 268 5.33 -0.48 -24.34
N MET A 269 4.18 -0.05 -23.81
CA MET A 269 2.92 -0.79 -23.96
C MET A 269 2.51 -0.90 -25.42
N SER A 270 2.55 0.19 -26.18
CA SER A 270 2.23 0.21 -27.61
C SER A 270 3.19 -0.67 -28.41
N LYS A 271 4.48 -0.60 -28.08
CA LYS A 271 5.49 -1.46 -28.69
C LYS A 271 5.27 -2.95 -28.39
N ALA A 272 4.89 -3.29 -27.17
CA ALA A 272 4.55 -4.69 -26.83
C ALA A 272 3.36 -5.21 -27.64
N GLN A 273 2.37 -4.36 -27.98
CA GLN A 273 1.29 -4.72 -28.88
C GLN A 273 1.78 -4.94 -30.31
N GLU A 274 2.62 -4.06 -30.84
CA GLU A 274 3.23 -4.21 -32.17
C GLU A 274 4.03 -5.51 -32.29
N ASP A 275 4.81 -5.83 -31.25
CA ASP A 275 5.59 -7.06 -31.18
C ASP A 275 4.67 -8.30 -31.11
N PHE A 276 3.57 -8.22 -30.36
CA PHE A 276 2.54 -9.29 -30.31
C PHE A 276 1.92 -9.52 -31.69
N ASP A 277 1.52 -8.47 -32.37
CA ASP A 277 0.92 -8.52 -33.70
C ASP A 277 1.88 -9.13 -34.72
N LYS A 278 3.15 -8.77 -34.63
CA LYS A 278 4.19 -9.24 -35.54
C LYS A 278 4.54 -10.73 -35.36
N TYR A 279 4.72 -11.15 -34.11
CA TYR A 279 5.32 -12.46 -33.82
C TYR A 279 4.30 -13.51 -33.38
N ILE A 280 3.19 -13.11 -32.76
CA ILE A 280 2.23 -14.05 -32.16
C ILE A 280 0.95 -14.16 -32.98
N THR A 281 0.39 -13.04 -33.45
CA THR A 281 -0.84 -13.03 -34.26
C THR A 281 -0.81 -13.98 -35.46
N PRO A 282 0.32 -14.19 -36.21
CA PRO A 282 0.37 -15.09 -37.31
C PRO A 282 0.12 -16.58 -36.97
N MET A 283 0.19 -16.94 -35.67
CA MET A 283 -0.08 -18.30 -35.23
C MET A 283 -1.57 -18.60 -35.10
N CYS A 284 -2.40 -17.57 -34.79
CA CYS A 284 -3.86 -17.69 -34.70
C CYS A 284 -4.56 -16.44 -35.29
N PRO A 285 -4.42 -16.15 -36.61
CA PRO A 285 -4.87 -14.90 -37.22
C PRO A 285 -6.39 -14.70 -37.15
N THR A 286 -7.17 -15.76 -37.12
CA THR A 286 -8.64 -15.69 -37.05
C THR A 286 -9.17 -15.13 -35.74
N GLN A 287 -8.36 -15.16 -34.69
CA GLN A 287 -8.73 -14.66 -33.35
C GLN A 287 -7.89 -13.45 -32.91
N LEU A 288 -6.70 -13.28 -33.47
CA LEU A 288 -5.70 -12.31 -32.99
C LEU A 288 -5.48 -11.10 -33.92
N THR A 289 -6.15 -11.00 -35.06
CA THR A 289 -6.13 -9.78 -35.89
C THR A 289 -6.84 -8.59 -35.24
N SER A 290 -7.77 -8.85 -34.33
CA SER A 290 -8.33 -7.92 -33.33
C SER A 290 -8.74 -6.55 -33.86
N PRO A 291 -9.68 -6.45 -34.81
CA PRO A 291 -10.06 -5.17 -35.41
C PRO A 291 -10.62 -4.15 -34.43
N LYS A 292 -11.41 -4.60 -33.42
CA LYS A 292 -11.96 -3.70 -32.39
C LYS A 292 -10.85 -3.15 -31.48
N LEU A 293 -9.90 -4.00 -31.09
CA LEU A 293 -8.74 -3.58 -30.31
C LEU A 293 -7.96 -2.52 -31.06
N HIS A 294 -7.61 -2.75 -32.32
CA HIS A 294 -6.86 -1.78 -33.13
C HIS A 294 -7.63 -0.51 -33.41
N ALA A 295 -8.95 -0.58 -33.60
CA ALA A 295 -9.78 0.63 -33.71
C ALA A 295 -9.67 1.49 -32.46
N MET A 296 -9.71 0.88 -31.27
CA MET A 296 -9.60 1.59 -29.98
C MET A 296 -8.19 2.15 -29.75
N LEU A 297 -7.15 1.39 -30.05
CA LEU A 297 -5.75 1.85 -29.95
C LEU A 297 -5.44 3.01 -30.92
N ASN A 298 -6.18 3.12 -32.02
CA ASN A 298 -6.02 4.17 -33.03
C ASN A 298 -6.99 5.33 -32.88
N ASP A 299 -7.92 5.27 -31.93
CA ASP A 299 -8.87 6.36 -31.67
C ASP A 299 -8.15 7.64 -31.23
N GLU A 300 -8.46 8.77 -31.87
CA GLU A 300 -7.77 10.05 -31.64
C GLU A 300 -8.03 10.60 -30.24
N THR A 301 -9.23 10.39 -29.68
CA THR A 301 -9.56 10.81 -28.31
C THR A 301 -8.75 10.00 -27.31
N VAL A 302 -8.69 8.67 -27.48
CA VAL A 302 -7.88 7.79 -26.65
C VAL A 302 -6.41 8.19 -26.68
N LYS A 303 -5.83 8.42 -27.87
CA LYS A 303 -4.43 8.87 -28.03
C LYS A 303 -4.16 10.21 -27.36
N SER A 304 -5.12 11.12 -27.38
CA SER A 304 -4.96 12.42 -26.72
C SER A 304 -4.86 12.31 -25.22
N LEU A 305 -5.53 11.32 -24.59
CA LEU A 305 -5.62 11.11 -23.14
C LEU A 305 -4.58 10.15 -22.58
N THR A 306 -3.90 9.36 -23.44
CA THR A 306 -3.04 8.25 -23.00
C THR A 306 -1.61 8.40 -23.51
N TYR A 307 -0.66 7.73 -22.85
CA TYR A 307 0.70 7.54 -23.33
C TYR A 307 0.85 6.30 -24.21
N GLY A 308 -0.08 5.35 -24.12
CA GLY A 308 -0.10 4.12 -24.89
C GLY A 308 -1.12 3.11 -24.36
N GLY A 309 -1.25 2.00 -25.09
CA GLY A 309 -2.18 0.93 -24.73
C GLY A 309 -1.86 -0.39 -25.44
N LYS A 310 -2.50 -1.46 -24.97
CA LYS A 310 -2.34 -2.83 -25.53
C LYS A 310 -3.52 -3.74 -25.16
N GLY A 311 -3.61 -4.90 -25.79
CA GLY A 311 -4.55 -5.95 -25.40
C GLY A 311 -4.28 -6.53 -24.02
N VAL A 312 -5.24 -7.27 -23.48
CA VAL A 312 -5.21 -7.88 -22.14
C VAL A 312 -5.45 -9.38 -22.20
N GLY A 313 -4.73 -10.14 -21.38
CA GLY A 313 -4.91 -11.57 -21.17
C GLY A 313 -4.61 -12.37 -22.44
N SER A 314 -5.58 -13.13 -22.97
CA SER A 314 -5.37 -13.88 -24.21
C SER A 314 -5.39 -13.01 -25.48
N HIS A 315 -5.46 -11.70 -25.35
CA HIS A 315 -5.63 -10.74 -26.46
C HIS A 315 -6.92 -10.98 -27.28
N GLY A 316 -6.89 -10.73 -28.57
CA GLY A 316 -8.12 -10.72 -29.39
C GLY A 316 -8.97 -9.47 -29.12
N ASP A 317 -10.18 -9.45 -29.62
CA ASP A 317 -11.14 -8.36 -29.40
C ASP A 317 -11.83 -8.39 -28.01
N GLY A 318 -11.20 -9.04 -27.01
CA GLY A 318 -11.80 -9.16 -25.68
C GLY A 318 -11.69 -7.90 -24.81
N SER A 319 -10.48 -7.49 -24.51
CA SER A 319 -10.24 -6.37 -23.58
C SER A 319 -8.98 -5.60 -23.96
N VAL A 320 -8.96 -4.32 -23.60
CA VAL A 320 -7.88 -3.37 -23.83
C VAL A 320 -7.47 -2.71 -22.54
N GLN A 321 -6.22 -2.30 -22.43
CA GLN A 321 -5.71 -1.47 -21.34
C GLN A 321 -4.91 -0.29 -21.86
N PHE A 322 -4.96 0.82 -21.12
CA PHE A 322 -4.32 2.09 -21.44
C PHE A 322 -3.62 2.67 -20.23
N LEU A 323 -2.55 3.42 -20.44
CA LEU A 323 -1.90 4.24 -19.43
C LEU A 323 -2.24 5.72 -19.68
N ALA A 324 -3.13 6.28 -18.87
CA ALA A 324 -3.55 7.68 -18.96
C ALA A 324 -2.43 8.65 -18.51
N LYS A 325 -2.43 9.87 -19.06
CA LYS A 325 -1.39 10.88 -18.80
C LYS A 325 -1.48 11.49 -17.41
N SER A 326 -2.69 11.56 -16.83
CA SER A 326 -2.95 12.10 -15.49
C SER A 326 -4.19 11.46 -14.88
N LYS A 327 -4.49 11.81 -13.63
CA LYS A 327 -5.72 11.37 -12.95
C LYS A 327 -6.98 11.91 -13.64
N GLU A 328 -6.93 13.14 -14.11
CA GLU A 328 -8.01 13.79 -14.85
C GLU A 328 -8.24 13.07 -16.18
N ASN A 329 -7.16 12.81 -16.94
CA ASN A 329 -7.25 12.06 -18.19
C ASN A 329 -7.73 10.61 -17.98
N GLN A 330 -7.41 9.98 -16.85
CA GLN A 330 -7.95 8.67 -16.48
C GLN A 330 -9.48 8.73 -16.35
N THR A 331 -9.99 9.75 -15.66
CA THR A 331 -11.43 9.93 -15.46
C THR A 331 -12.13 10.20 -16.79
N GLU A 332 -11.60 11.12 -17.58
CA GLU A 332 -12.12 11.48 -18.90
C GLU A 332 -12.13 10.28 -19.86
N LEU A 333 -11.06 9.47 -19.86
CA LEU A 333 -10.98 8.26 -20.67
C LEU A 333 -12.04 7.22 -20.25
N VAL A 334 -12.23 7.01 -18.94
CA VAL A 334 -13.28 6.11 -18.45
C VAL A 334 -14.67 6.57 -18.90
N ASP A 335 -14.96 7.86 -18.80
CA ASP A 335 -16.25 8.42 -19.21
C ASP A 335 -16.45 8.35 -20.74
N TYR A 336 -15.39 8.62 -21.50
CA TYR A 336 -15.40 8.48 -22.96
C TYR A 336 -15.72 7.04 -23.39
N LEU A 337 -14.98 6.04 -22.85
CA LEU A 337 -15.21 4.64 -23.18
C LEU A 337 -16.62 4.17 -22.79
N LYS A 338 -17.15 4.64 -21.66
CA LYS A 338 -18.56 4.38 -21.26
C LYS A 338 -19.55 5.02 -22.21
N SER A 339 -19.26 6.19 -22.74
CA SER A 339 -20.13 6.85 -23.75
C SER A 339 -20.22 6.05 -25.06
N LEU A 340 -19.22 5.23 -25.36
CA LEU A 340 -19.21 4.28 -26.48
C LEU A 340 -19.92 2.95 -26.15
N GLY A 341 -20.55 2.81 -24.97
CA GLY A 341 -21.23 1.61 -24.53
C GLY A 341 -20.29 0.51 -24.00
N LEU A 342 -19.04 0.83 -23.70
CA LEU A 342 -18.07 -0.11 -23.17
C LEU A 342 -18.05 -0.09 -21.64
N HIS A 343 -17.65 -1.20 -21.03
CA HIS A 343 -17.42 -1.29 -19.59
C HIS A 343 -15.97 -0.94 -19.28
N ALA A 344 -15.72 0.30 -18.84
CA ALA A 344 -14.39 0.80 -18.51
C ALA A 344 -14.20 1.00 -17.00
N TYR A 345 -13.02 0.65 -16.51
CA TYR A 345 -12.65 0.67 -15.10
C TYR A 345 -11.29 1.35 -14.90
N PRO A 346 -11.18 2.25 -13.93
CA PRO A 346 -9.89 2.80 -13.55
C PRO A 346 -9.11 1.82 -12.67
N LEU A 347 -7.78 1.90 -12.72
CA LEU A 347 -6.86 1.32 -11.76
C LEU A 347 -5.77 2.36 -11.48
N THR A 348 -5.72 2.86 -10.25
CA THR A 348 -4.65 3.75 -9.82
C THR A 348 -3.65 2.94 -8.99
N ILE A 349 -2.40 2.88 -9.43
CA ILE A 349 -1.30 2.24 -8.71
C ILE A 349 -0.47 3.36 -8.08
N GLU A 350 -0.46 3.40 -6.75
CA GLU A 350 0.31 4.41 -6.00
C GLU A 350 1.67 3.85 -5.56
N PRO A 351 2.71 4.69 -5.47
CA PRO A 351 3.97 4.29 -4.86
C PRO A 351 3.75 3.77 -3.43
N LYS A 352 4.39 2.67 -3.08
CA LYS A 352 4.50 2.28 -1.67
C LYS A 352 5.72 2.95 -1.06
N HIS A 353 5.49 3.69 0.01
CA HIS A 353 6.58 4.32 0.75
C HIS A 353 7.36 3.30 1.57
N THR A 354 8.68 3.53 1.67
CA THR A 354 9.58 2.71 2.48
C THR A 354 9.21 2.79 3.96
N ILE A 355 8.73 3.96 4.40
CA ILE A 355 8.23 4.19 5.76
C ILE A 355 6.74 3.88 5.80
N ARG A 356 6.37 2.78 6.45
CA ARG A 356 4.99 2.34 6.61
C ARG A 356 4.50 2.33 8.07
N LYS A 357 5.42 2.56 9.00
CA LYS A 357 5.16 2.59 10.45
C LYS A 357 5.36 3.98 11.02
N ALA A 358 4.51 4.38 11.97
CA ALA A 358 4.68 5.60 12.73
C ALA A 358 4.61 5.35 14.24
N ILE A 359 5.30 6.20 15.00
CA ILE A 359 5.29 6.23 16.47
C ILE A 359 4.81 7.61 16.92
N ILE A 360 3.84 7.66 17.84
CA ILE A 360 3.33 8.90 18.42
C ILE A 360 3.38 8.78 19.95
N PRO A 361 4.41 9.34 20.61
CA PRO A 361 4.51 9.33 22.06
C PRO A 361 3.57 10.37 22.69
N VAL A 362 2.68 9.91 23.58
CA VAL A 362 1.70 10.74 24.31
C VAL A 362 1.67 10.43 25.82
N ALA A 363 2.71 9.75 26.31
CA ALA A 363 2.81 9.33 27.72
C ALA A 363 3.01 10.48 28.72
N GLY A 364 3.20 11.74 28.27
CA GLY A 364 3.46 12.89 29.13
C GLY A 364 2.24 13.36 29.91
N PHE A 365 2.43 13.83 31.15
CA PHE A 365 1.35 14.29 32.04
C PHE A 365 0.65 15.57 31.58
N GLY A 366 1.20 16.34 30.65
CA GLY A 366 0.61 17.60 30.20
C GLY A 366 0.48 18.69 31.30
N THR A 367 1.40 18.70 32.26
CA THR A 367 1.33 19.59 33.45
C THR A 367 1.23 21.05 33.11
N ARG A 368 1.79 21.50 31.98
CA ARG A 368 1.73 22.90 31.51
C ARG A 368 0.30 23.36 31.12
N LEU A 369 -0.59 22.40 30.85
CA LEU A 369 -1.98 22.62 30.43
C LEU A 369 -2.99 22.30 31.54
N TYR A 370 -2.50 22.11 32.79
CA TYR A 370 -3.36 22.00 33.95
C TYR A 370 -4.13 23.32 34.15
N PRO A 371 -5.44 23.32 34.54
CA PRO A 371 -6.20 22.17 35.11
C PRO A 371 -6.89 21.25 34.07
N GLN A 372 -6.96 21.60 32.79
CA GLN A 372 -7.71 20.83 31.79
C GLN A 372 -7.21 19.38 31.65
N THR A 373 -5.90 19.16 31.77
CA THR A 373 -5.28 17.82 31.67
C THR A 373 -5.61 16.89 32.85
N ARG A 374 -6.29 17.39 33.89
CA ARG A 374 -6.87 16.55 34.95
C ARG A 374 -8.00 15.64 34.43
N PHE A 375 -8.70 16.08 33.38
CA PHE A 375 -9.89 15.40 32.85
C PHE A 375 -9.62 14.83 31.44
N LEU A 376 -9.01 15.62 30.59
CA LEU A 376 -8.80 15.28 29.19
C LEU A 376 -7.29 15.27 28.90
N LYS A 377 -6.79 14.19 28.30
CA LYS A 377 -5.40 14.16 27.84
C LYS A 377 -5.16 15.23 26.78
N LYS A 378 -3.93 15.80 26.75
CA LYS A 378 -3.58 16.90 25.84
C LYS A 378 -3.77 16.53 24.35
N ASP A 379 -3.52 15.27 23.99
CA ASP A 379 -3.68 14.73 22.65
C ASP A 379 -5.14 14.62 22.20
N PHE A 380 -6.09 14.70 23.14
CA PHE A 380 -7.52 14.81 22.85
C PHE A 380 -8.04 16.26 22.88
N PHE A 381 -7.19 17.25 23.06
CA PHE A 381 -7.63 18.65 23.01
C PHE A 381 -8.22 18.98 21.65
N PRO A 382 -9.37 19.69 21.62
CA PRO A 382 -10.04 20.03 20.37
C PRO A 382 -9.27 21.08 19.58
N VAL A 383 -9.15 20.88 18.28
CA VAL A 383 -8.59 21.85 17.33
C VAL A 383 -9.56 22.02 16.17
N ILE A 384 -9.74 23.24 15.68
CA ILE A 384 -10.47 23.48 14.45
C ILE A 384 -9.52 23.18 13.28
N ASP A 385 -9.81 22.12 12.55
CA ASP A 385 -9.01 21.71 11.40
C ASP A 385 -9.34 22.55 10.15
N LYS A 386 -8.49 22.46 9.13
CA LYS A 386 -8.63 23.17 7.84
C LYS A 386 -9.94 22.89 7.09
N ASP A 387 -10.62 21.78 7.40
CA ASP A 387 -11.96 21.45 6.88
C ASP A 387 -13.11 22.07 7.71
N GLY A 388 -12.78 22.89 8.71
CA GLY A 388 -13.74 23.54 9.61
C GLY A 388 -14.32 22.63 10.68
N GLN A 389 -13.91 21.37 10.78
CA GLN A 389 -14.38 20.46 11.80
C GLN A 389 -13.55 20.59 13.10
N ILE A 390 -14.22 20.43 14.24
CA ILE A 390 -13.53 20.33 15.53
C ILE A 390 -13.10 18.87 15.70
N LYS A 391 -11.79 18.65 15.78
CA LYS A 391 -11.18 17.32 15.91
C LYS A 391 -10.27 17.26 17.13
N PRO A 392 -10.17 16.12 17.82
CA PRO A 392 -9.07 15.89 18.74
C PRO A 392 -7.74 15.98 18.00
N LEU A 393 -6.72 16.54 18.64
CA LEU A 393 -5.38 16.67 18.06
C LEU A 393 -4.86 15.34 17.50
N ILE A 394 -5.00 14.26 18.28
CA ILE A 394 -4.54 12.93 17.85
C ILE A 394 -5.21 12.47 16.57
N LEU A 395 -6.48 12.79 16.33
CA LEU A 395 -7.16 12.44 15.09
C LEU A 395 -6.50 13.13 13.89
N ILE A 396 -6.12 14.39 14.01
CA ILE A 396 -5.40 15.16 12.97
C ILE A 396 -4.05 14.50 12.67
N LEU A 397 -3.31 14.05 13.69
CA LEU A 397 -2.04 13.34 13.52
C LEU A 397 -2.21 11.98 12.82
N LEU A 398 -3.27 11.24 13.17
CA LEU A 398 -3.55 9.96 12.50
C LEU A 398 -3.98 10.15 11.05
N GLU A 399 -4.72 11.22 10.74
CA GLU A 399 -5.08 11.59 9.37
C GLU A 399 -3.85 12.02 8.56
N GLU A 400 -2.91 12.74 9.17
CA GLU A 400 -1.59 13.08 8.59
C GLU A 400 -0.80 11.81 8.24
N CYS A 401 -0.71 10.86 9.19
CA CYS A 401 -0.08 9.56 8.97
C CYS A 401 -0.74 8.78 7.82
N LYS A 402 -2.07 8.71 7.80
CA LYS A 402 -2.82 8.03 6.73
C LYS A 402 -2.58 8.67 5.37
N ALA A 403 -2.59 10.01 5.31
CA ALA A 403 -2.32 10.76 4.07
C ALA A 403 -0.88 10.57 3.57
N ALA A 404 0.05 10.25 4.46
CA ALA A 404 1.45 9.93 4.15
C ALA A 404 1.69 8.45 3.80
N GLY A 405 0.64 7.61 3.74
CA GLY A 405 0.76 6.19 3.40
C GLY A 405 1.17 5.28 4.57
N ILE A 406 1.13 5.76 5.82
CA ILE A 406 1.43 4.94 7.00
C ILE A 406 0.33 3.89 7.21
N GLU A 407 0.76 2.64 7.38
CA GLU A 407 -0.12 1.47 7.54
C GLU A 407 -0.35 1.10 9.01
N GLU A 408 0.67 1.24 9.85
CA GLU A 408 0.68 0.85 11.26
C GLU A 408 1.15 2.01 12.14
N ILE A 409 0.46 2.28 13.25
CA ILE A 409 0.76 3.41 14.13
C ILE A 409 0.85 2.92 15.58
N CYS A 410 1.99 3.15 16.22
CA CYS A 410 2.21 2.84 17.62
C CYS A 410 2.01 4.09 18.49
N ILE A 411 1.07 4.02 19.42
CA ILE A 411 0.83 5.06 20.42
C ILE A 411 1.52 4.68 21.73
N VAL A 412 2.44 5.52 22.21
CA VAL A 412 3.08 5.30 23.51
C VAL A 412 2.29 5.98 24.61
N LEU A 413 1.69 5.19 25.49
CA LEU A 413 0.86 5.63 26.62
C LEU A 413 1.61 5.54 27.95
N GLY A 414 1.11 6.21 28.97
CA GLY A 414 1.65 6.12 30.32
C GLY A 414 1.12 4.94 31.11
N SER A 415 -0.09 4.49 30.82
CA SER A 415 -0.74 3.36 31.51
C SER A 415 -1.86 2.75 30.67
N GLU A 416 -2.35 1.57 31.12
CA GLU A 416 -3.51 0.91 30.48
C GLU A 416 -4.81 1.73 30.65
N GLU A 417 -4.95 2.48 31.74
CA GLU A 417 -6.13 3.34 31.96
C GLU A 417 -6.23 4.44 30.91
N GLU A 418 -5.10 4.97 30.44
CA GLU A 418 -5.07 5.98 29.37
C GLU A 418 -5.58 5.44 28.05
N ARG A 419 -5.44 4.14 27.79
CA ARG A 419 -5.96 3.48 26.58
C ARG A 419 -7.49 3.51 26.49
N LEU A 420 -8.20 3.63 27.60
CA LEU A 420 -9.68 3.65 27.58
C LEU A 420 -10.24 4.77 26.72
N GLN A 421 -9.59 5.97 26.73
CA GLN A 421 -10.02 7.08 25.87
C GLN A 421 -9.83 6.77 24.39
N TYR A 422 -8.71 6.15 24.02
CA TYR A 422 -8.43 5.70 22.64
C TYR A 422 -9.42 4.64 22.19
N LYS A 423 -9.66 3.63 23.03
CA LYS A 423 -10.62 2.56 22.76
C LYS A 423 -12.04 3.11 22.56
N GLN A 424 -12.46 4.05 23.41
CA GLN A 424 -13.77 4.67 23.30
C GLN A 424 -13.90 5.47 22.00
N PHE A 425 -12.87 6.19 21.60
CA PHE A 425 -12.92 7.07 20.44
C PHE A 425 -12.68 6.33 19.11
N PHE A 426 -11.71 5.42 19.04
CA PHE A 426 -11.26 4.80 17.80
C PHE A 426 -11.74 3.35 17.57
N GLU A 427 -12.12 2.64 18.64
CA GLU A 427 -12.44 1.21 18.55
C GLU A 427 -13.91 0.91 18.89
N THR A 428 -14.64 1.85 19.51
CA THR A 428 -16.02 1.63 19.93
C THR A 428 -16.99 2.39 19.02
N PRO A 429 -17.80 1.69 18.20
CA PRO A 429 -18.80 2.35 17.36
C PRO A 429 -19.82 3.12 18.18
N LEU A 430 -20.31 4.24 17.66
CA LEU A 430 -21.39 5.00 18.27
C LEU A 430 -22.67 4.13 18.40
N PRO A 431 -23.46 4.34 19.47
CA PRO A 431 -24.76 3.69 19.62
C PRO A 431 -25.66 3.93 18.41
N LYS A 432 -26.49 2.95 18.06
CA LYS A 432 -27.39 3.01 16.90
C LYS A 432 -28.25 4.27 16.90
N GLU A 433 -28.78 4.67 18.07
CA GLU A 433 -29.59 5.87 18.21
C GLU A 433 -28.86 7.16 17.82
N HIS A 434 -27.52 7.22 18.02
CA HIS A 434 -26.69 8.32 17.56
C HIS A 434 -26.44 8.23 16.05
N LEU A 435 -26.11 7.04 15.54
CA LEU A 435 -25.86 6.83 14.13
C LEU A 435 -27.07 7.20 13.27
N ASP A 436 -28.29 6.87 13.73
CA ASP A 436 -29.55 7.17 13.03
C ASP A 436 -29.83 8.69 12.92
N LYS A 437 -29.21 9.50 13.78
CA LYS A 437 -29.32 10.97 13.78
C LYS A 437 -28.20 11.69 13.00
N LEU A 438 -27.14 10.98 12.62
CA LEU A 438 -26.03 11.58 11.90
C LEU A 438 -26.35 11.79 10.42
N PRO A 439 -25.99 12.93 9.82
CA PRO A 439 -26.02 13.12 8.36
C PRO A 439 -25.14 12.09 7.67
N LYS A 440 -25.49 11.75 6.40
CA LYS A 440 -24.74 10.74 5.63
C LYS A 440 -23.23 10.98 5.54
N GLU A 441 -22.83 12.23 5.47
CA GLU A 441 -21.40 12.62 5.44
C GLU A 441 -20.71 12.29 6.75
N LYS A 442 -21.36 12.53 7.89
CA LYS A 442 -20.83 12.20 9.22
C LYS A 442 -20.78 10.70 9.47
N LEU A 443 -21.68 9.91 8.88
CA LEU A 443 -21.60 8.44 8.92
C LEU A 443 -20.38 7.89 8.15
N LYS A 444 -19.95 8.54 7.05
CA LYS A 444 -18.70 8.20 6.39
C LYS A 444 -17.50 8.53 7.26
N TYR A 445 -17.57 9.66 7.95
CA TYR A 445 -16.50 10.08 8.84
C TYR A 445 -16.37 9.19 10.08
N GLU A 446 -17.49 8.72 10.65
CA GLU A 446 -17.48 7.72 11.72
C GLU A 446 -16.76 6.42 11.30
N ARG A 447 -17.04 5.92 10.09
CA ARG A 447 -16.32 4.76 9.55
C ARG A 447 -14.84 5.04 9.37
N HIS A 448 -14.47 6.25 8.97
CA HIS A 448 -13.08 6.67 8.84
C HIS A 448 -12.33 6.65 10.18
N ILE A 449 -12.96 7.12 11.25
CA ILE A 449 -12.39 7.06 12.61
C ILE A 449 -12.15 5.62 13.05
N LEU A 450 -13.13 4.73 12.87
CA LEU A 450 -13.00 3.31 13.20
C LEU A 450 -11.94 2.59 12.32
N ASP A 451 -11.77 3.01 11.07
CA ASP A 451 -10.73 2.48 10.19
C ASP A 451 -9.32 2.92 10.62
N LEU A 452 -9.16 4.15 11.11
CA LEU A 452 -7.93 4.59 11.74
C LEU A 452 -7.62 3.78 13.00
N GLY A 453 -8.63 3.46 13.80
CA GLY A 453 -8.49 2.62 15.00
C GLY A 453 -7.88 1.24 14.72
N LYS A 454 -8.15 0.64 13.57
CA LYS A 454 -7.59 -0.66 13.16
C LYS A 454 -6.08 -0.65 12.93
N ARG A 455 -5.49 0.53 12.76
CA ARG A 455 -4.05 0.73 12.52
C ARG A 455 -3.26 0.94 13.80
N LEU A 456 -3.95 1.06 14.96
CA LEU A 456 -3.34 1.44 16.23
C LEU A 456 -2.82 0.22 16.99
N THR A 457 -1.58 0.35 17.44
CA THR A 457 -0.93 -0.52 18.42
C THR A 457 -0.54 0.32 19.62
N TYR A 458 -0.60 -0.22 20.83
CA TYR A 458 -0.33 0.50 22.06
C TYR A 458 0.87 -0.10 22.78
N VAL A 459 1.76 0.79 23.23
CA VAL A 459 2.93 0.46 24.05
C VAL A 459 2.92 1.36 25.28
N TYR A 460 3.42 0.87 26.41
CA TYR A 460 3.34 1.58 27.68
C TYR A 460 4.72 1.96 28.21
N GLN A 461 4.91 3.26 28.48
CA GLN A 461 6.02 3.76 29.27
C GLN A 461 5.58 3.92 30.72
N THR A 462 5.65 2.86 31.52
CA THR A 462 5.21 2.86 32.92
C THR A 462 6.12 3.68 33.83
N GLU A 463 7.42 3.69 33.55
CA GLU A 463 8.41 4.50 34.24
C GLU A 463 8.84 5.68 33.36
N LYS A 464 8.74 6.91 33.85
CA LYS A 464 9.02 8.13 33.08
C LYS A 464 10.54 8.41 33.01
N LYS A 465 11.28 7.58 32.31
CA LYS A 465 12.74 7.65 32.13
C LYS A 465 13.22 8.56 31.00
N GLY A 466 12.35 9.42 30.51
CA GLY A 466 12.68 10.39 29.44
C GLY A 466 12.09 10.06 28.08
N PHE A 467 12.28 10.98 27.14
CA PHE A 467 11.70 10.87 25.80
C PHE A 467 12.36 9.78 24.94
N GLY A 468 13.68 9.61 25.06
CA GLY A 468 14.42 8.54 24.40
C GLY A 468 13.96 7.14 24.84
N ASP A 469 13.68 6.98 26.15
CA ASP A 469 13.12 5.75 26.69
C ASP A 469 11.71 5.48 26.12
N ALA A 470 10.83 6.50 26.07
CA ALA A 470 9.50 6.36 25.45
C ALA A 470 9.58 5.87 24.00
N VAL A 471 10.52 6.37 23.22
CA VAL A 471 10.76 5.92 21.84
C VAL A 471 11.28 4.48 21.82
N TYR A 472 12.21 4.15 22.72
CA TYR A 472 12.79 2.80 22.79
C TYR A 472 11.76 1.72 23.14
N GLN A 473 10.71 2.03 23.92
CA GLN A 473 9.62 1.08 24.18
C GLN A 473 8.94 0.57 22.89
N CYS A 474 9.12 1.27 21.77
CA CYS A 474 8.60 0.86 20.47
C CYS A 474 9.60 0.04 19.63
N ALA A 475 10.72 -0.41 20.17
CA ALA A 475 11.75 -1.14 19.42
C ALA A 475 11.19 -2.42 18.75
N ASP A 476 10.40 -3.21 19.47
CA ASP A 476 9.76 -4.42 18.93
C ASP A 476 8.72 -4.09 17.83
N PHE A 477 8.00 -2.98 17.96
CA PHE A 477 7.09 -2.51 16.90
C PHE A 477 7.87 -2.06 15.66
N ALA A 478 8.98 -1.36 15.82
CA ALA A 478 9.82 -0.93 14.71
C ALA A 478 10.40 -2.13 13.95
N ALA A 479 10.80 -3.21 14.66
CA ALA A 479 11.25 -4.49 14.08
C ALA A 479 12.30 -4.30 12.97
N ASP A 480 13.34 -3.51 13.23
CA ASP A 480 14.43 -3.17 12.29
C ASP A 480 13.98 -2.43 11.00
N GLU A 481 12.78 -1.86 10.97
CA GLU A 481 12.32 -0.97 9.90
C GLU A 481 12.52 0.50 10.28
N PRO A 482 12.76 1.41 9.30
CA PRO A 482 12.71 2.84 9.56
C PRO A 482 11.28 3.27 9.89
N VAL A 483 11.11 4.17 10.86
CA VAL A 483 9.80 4.62 11.32
C VAL A 483 9.69 6.14 11.35
N LEU A 484 8.50 6.66 11.11
CA LEU A 484 8.14 8.07 11.30
C LEU A 484 7.79 8.30 12.77
N LEU A 485 8.48 9.21 13.44
CA LEU A 485 8.12 9.69 14.79
C LEU A 485 7.49 11.06 14.67
N LEU A 486 6.28 11.22 15.22
CA LEU A 486 5.58 12.50 15.33
C LEU A 486 5.34 12.84 16.81
N LEU A 487 5.62 14.08 17.21
CA LEU A 487 5.31 14.52 18.57
C LEU A 487 3.80 14.63 18.76
N GLY A 488 3.28 14.06 19.87
CA GLY A 488 1.86 13.97 20.15
C GLY A 488 1.19 15.30 20.57
N ASP A 489 1.93 16.40 20.58
CA ASP A 489 1.44 17.76 20.88
C ASP A 489 1.73 18.77 19.76
N THR A 490 2.06 18.28 18.59
CA THR A 490 2.45 19.08 17.42
C THR A 490 1.68 18.67 16.19
N ILE A 491 1.04 19.62 15.51
CA ILE A 491 0.37 19.41 14.22
C ILE A 491 0.99 20.24 13.13
N TYR A 492 0.76 19.83 11.87
CA TYR A 492 1.40 20.40 10.71
C TYR A 492 0.39 20.89 9.69
N ARG A 493 0.70 22.01 9.04
CA ARG A 493 -0.03 22.51 7.91
C ARG A 493 0.93 22.68 6.73
N SER A 494 0.74 21.86 5.71
CA SER A 494 1.50 21.95 4.47
C SER A 494 1.08 23.16 3.63
N ASN A 495 2.04 23.80 2.95
CA ASN A 495 1.80 24.82 1.95
C ASN A 495 1.62 24.22 0.54
N THR A 496 1.71 22.90 0.41
CA THR A 496 1.60 22.16 -0.86
C THR A 496 0.42 21.19 -0.83
N ASN A 497 0.16 20.51 -1.94
CA ASN A 497 -0.82 19.42 -2.02
C ASN A 497 -0.39 18.13 -1.32
N LYS A 498 0.87 18.02 -0.89
CA LYS A 498 1.40 16.89 -0.12
C LYS A 498 1.44 17.25 1.35
N CYS A 499 0.99 16.36 2.24
CA CYS A 499 1.10 16.58 3.67
C CYS A 499 2.58 16.61 4.11
N CYS A 500 2.88 17.22 5.27
CA CYS A 500 4.27 17.36 5.75
C CYS A 500 4.94 16.01 5.99
N ALA A 501 4.22 15.04 6.55
CA ALA A 501 4.72 13.70 6.75
C ALA A 501 5.13 13.02 5.43
N LEU A 502 4.33 13.18 4.36
CA LEU A 502 4.66 12.65 3.03
C LEU A 502 5.90 13.32 2.43
N GLN A 503 6.01 14.65 2.52
CA GLN A 503 7.22 15.37 2.07
C GLN A 503 8.48 14.83 2.77
N PHE A 504 8.35 14.49 4.05
CA PHE A 504 9.45 13.99 4.88
C PHE A 504 9.85 12.56 4.49
N ILE A 505 8.87 11.69 4.26
CA ILE A 505 9.10 10.32 3.77
C ILE A 505 9.79 10.34 2.40
N GLU A 506 9.35 11.18 1.47
CA GLU A 506 9.98 11.31 0.14
C GLU A 506 11.44 11.79 0.24
N ALA A 507 11.76 12.64 1.21
CA ALA A 507 13.15 13.02 1.47
C ALA A 507 13.98 11.82 1.96
N PHE A 508 13.41 10.98 2.84
CA PHE A 508 14.07 9.75 3.29
C PHE A 508 14.34 8.78 2.15
N GLU A 509 13.36 8.55 1.28
CA GLU A 509 13.50 7.66 0.13
C GLU A 509 14.63 8.08 -0.81
N LYS A 510 14.87 9.40 -0.89
CA LYS A 510 15.95 9.93 -1.71
C LYS A 510 17.34 9.76 -1.07
N TYR A 511 17.44 9.93 0.23
CA TYR A 511 18.76 10.02 0.90
C TYR A 511 19.09 8.81 1.78
N ASN A 512 18.11 8.02 2.19
CA ASN A 512 18.22 6.81 3.01
C ASN A 512 19.13 6.97 4.25
N LYS A 513 18.91 8.05 5.01
CA LYS A 513 19.62 8.37 6.26
C LYS A 513 18.64 8.78 7.35
N PRO A 514 18.97 8.58 8.64
CA PRO A 514 18.14 9.13 9.71
C PRO A 514 17.99 10.64 9.53
N MET A 515 16.80 11.15 9.84
CA MET A 515 16.45 12.54 9.58
C MET A 515 15.64 13.14 10.72
N MET A 516 15.78 14.45 10.89
CA MET A 516 14.84 15.26 11.65
C MET A 516 14.31 16.41 10.78
N SER A 517 13.04 16.72 10.92
CA SER A 517 12.51 17.94 10.31
C SER A 517 13.03 19.16 11.06
N ILE A 518 13.35 20.21 10.30
CA ILE A 518 13.89 21.45 10.87
C ILE A 518 13.10 22.67 10.38
N HIS A 519 13.08 23.73 11.23
CA HIS A 519 12.56 25.03 10.83
C HIS A 519 13.44 26.14 11.40
N GLU A 520 13.37 27.31 10.74
CA GLU A 520 14.12 28.48 11.11
C GLU A 520 13.49 29.16 12.32
N ILE A 521 14.35 29.55 13.27
CA ILE A 521 13.96 30.28 14.48
C ILE A 521 14.85 31.49 14.69
N PRO A 522 14.37 32.54 15.35
CA PRO A 522 15.20 33.67 15.76
C PRO A 522 16.16 33.26 16.90
N LEU A 523 17.31 33.94 16.96
CA LEU A 523 18.38 33.64 17.94
C LEU A 523 17.89 33.66 19.40
N GLU A 524 16.94 34.51 19.74
CA GLU A 524 16.38 34.63 21.07
C GLU A 524 15.59 33.41 21.54
N LYS A 525 15.17 32.56 20.59
CA LYS A 525 14.40 31.35 20.88
C LYS A 525 15.23 30.05 20.92
N VAL A 526 16.53 30.08 20.62
CA VAL A 526 17.38 28.87 20.57
C VAL A 526 17.44 28.11 21.90
N CYS A 527 17.33 28.82 23.02
CA CYS A 527 17.37 28.23 24.36
C CYS A 527 16.18 27.36 24.74
N TYR A 528 15.15 27.30 23.90
CA TYR A 528 13.97 26.46 24.13
C TYR A 528 13.98 25.13 23.37
N TYR A 529 14.84 24.97 22.37
CA TYR A 529 14.81 23.86 21.42
C TYR A 529 16.18 23.18 21.24
N GLY A 530 16.16 21.98 20.69
CA GLY A 530 17.35 21.37 20.13
C GLY A 530 17.71 22.08 18.82
N VAL A 531 18.89 22.73 18.79
CA VAL A 531 19.36 23.54 17.65
C VAL A 531 20.46 22.80 16.90
N THR A 532 20.42 22.87 15.57
CA THR A 532 21.38 22.19 14.72
C THR A 532 22.19 23.16 13.87
N SER A 533 23.41 22.74 13.48
CA SER A 533 24.22 23.38 12.46
C SER A 533 24.57 22.38 11.35
N GLY A 534 25.02 22.87 10.20
CA GLY A 534 25.37 22.02 9.08
C GLY A 534 25.60 22.78 7.77
N LYS A 535 25.64 22.02 6.67
CA LYS A 535 25.77 22.56 5.31
C LYS A 535 24.62 22.06 4.45
N TRP A 536 24.00 22.94 3.69
CA TRP A 536 23.00 22.58 2.69
C TRP A 536 23.59 21.67 1.63
N ILE A 537 22.90 20.58 1.30
CA ILE A 537 23.30 19.64 0.25
C ILE A 537 22.51 19.81 -1.03
N ASP A 538 21.51 20.70 -1.02
CA ASP A 538 20.72 21.07 -2.19
C ASP A 538 20.65 22.59 -2.36
N SER A 539 20.54 23.04 -3.60
CA SER A 539 20.49 24.48 -3.97
C SER A 539 19.21 25.20 -3.50
N LYS A 540 18.20 24.46 -3.07
CA LYS A 540 16.93 25.03 -2.55
C LYS A 540 16.92 25.19 -1.03
N GLU A 541 18.03 24.89 -0.36
CA GLU A 541 18.18 24.94 1.09
C GLU A 541 17.07 24.15 1.83
N ARG A 542 16.79 22.93 1.33
CA ARG A 542 15.78 22.05 1.91
C ARG A 542 16.37 20.93 2.74
N VAL A 543 17.55 20.46 2.40
CA VAL A 543 18.21 19.35 3.09
C VAL A 543 19.58 19.76 3.60
N LEU A 544 19.74 19.74 4.93
CA LEU A 544 20.93 20.10 5.67
C LEU A 544 21.70 18.84 6.08
N ASN A 545 22.94 18.70 5.67
CA ASN A 545 23.83 17.70 6.27
C ASN A 545 24.33 18.24 7.61
N MET A 546 23.81 17.67 8.70
CA MET A 546 24.02 18.18 10.04
C MET A 546 25.45 17.88 10.53
N SER A 547 26.09 18.90 11.11
CA SER A 547 27.43 18.80 11.72
C SER A 547 27.37 18.79 13.24
N ASN A 548 26.30 19.29 13.84
CA ASN A 548 26.09 19.33 15.29
C ASN A 548 24.61 19.42 15.61
N ILE A 549 24.20 18.89 16.76
CA ILE A 549 22.90 19.11 17.38
C ILE A 549 23.11 19.34 18.87
N THR A 550 22.58 20.43 19.39
CA THR A 550 22.74 20.85 20.79
C THR A 550 21.39 21.14 21.41
N GLU A 551 21.07 20.48 22.53
CA GLU A 551 19.84 20.69 23.27
C GLU A 551 19.90 22.00 24.06
N LYS A 552 18.95 22.90 23.80
CA LYS A 552 18.75 24.17 24.52
C LYS A 552 20.05 25.00 24.73
N PRO A 553 20.78 25.35 23.67
CA PRO A 553 22.00 26.12 23.77
C PRO A 553 21.73 27.54 24.29
N THR A 554 22.73 28.17 24.87
CA THR A 554 22.65 29.63 25.13
C THR A 554 22.73 30.38 23.78
N SER A 555 22.15 31.59 23.72
CA SER A 555 22.20 32.43 22.50
C SER A 555 23.65 32.72 22.09
N ALA A 556 24.55 32.98 23.03
CA ALA A 556 25.96 33.21 22.76
C ALA A 556 26.64 31.97 22.09
N TYR A 557 26.41 30.78 22.62
CA TYR A 557 26.93 29.54 22.05
C TYR A 557 26.37 29.29 20.65
N ALA A 558 25.06 29.52 20.45
CA ALA A 558 24.40 29.33 19.17
C ALA A 558 24.96 30.30 18.10
N GLU A 559 25.17 31.56 18.45
CA GLU A 559 25.72 32.58 17.54
C GLU A 559 27.13 32.20 17.07
N GLU A 560 27.95 31.68 17.97
CA GLU A 560 29.32 31.26 17.65
C GLU A 560 29.36 29.96 16.86
N ASN A 561 28.54 28.95 17.24
CA ASN A 561 28.78 27.55 16.83
C ASN A 561 27.67 26.93 15.97
N LEU A 562 26.41 27.49 15.97
CA LEU A 562 25.26 26.82 15.39
C LEU A 562 24.63 27.55 14.19
N GLY A 563 25.18 28.70 13.79
CA GLY A 563 24.65 29.45 12.62
C GLY A 563 24.87 28.69 11.31
N VAL A 564 23.80 28.47 10.55
CA VAL A 564 23.83 27.86 9.21
C VAL A 564 23.89 28.98 8.18
N SER A 565 24.92 28.95 7.32
CA SER A 565 25.09 29.93 6.26
C SER A 565 24.11 29.69 5.10
N SER A 566 23.45 30.76 4.60
CA SER A 566 22.66 30.71 3.41
C SER A 566 23.54 30.52 2.18
N THR A 567 23.10 29.69 1.22
CA THR A 567 23.73 29.53 -0.10
C THR A 567 23.31 30.65 -1.05
N ALA A 568 22.16 31.29 -0.79
CA ALA A 568 21.60 32.34 -1.61
C ALA A 568 22.12 33.74 -1.24
N ILE A 569 22.36 34.00 0.07
CA ILE A 569 22.76 35.32 0.57
C ILE A 569 24.07 35.19 1.35
N LYS A 570 25.15 35.70 0.75
CA LYS A 570 26.49 35.65 1.37
C LYS A 570 26.53 36.42 2.69
N GLY A 571 26.96 35.74 3.75
CA GLY A 571 27.13 36.33 5.10
C GLY A 571 25.89 36.28 5.97
N GLN A 572 24.73 35.84 5.47
CA GLN A 572 23.55 35.60 6.30
C GLN A 572 23.68 34.26 7.01
N LYS A 573 23.43 34.25 8.31
CA LYS A 573 23.30 33.05 9.15
C LYS A 573 21.87 32.96 9.67
N SER A 574 21.32 31.75 9.64
CA SER A 574 20.03 31.40 10.21
C SER A 574 20.20 30.27 11.21
N TYR A 575 19.27 30.15 12.18
CA TYR A 575 19.29 29.12 13.21
C TYR A 575 18.13 28.17 12.99
N TYR A 576 18.39 26.87 13.05
CA TYR A 576 17.39 25.84 12.77
C TYR A 576 17.24 24.91 13.96
N CYS A 577 15.99 24.62 14.30
CA CYS A 577 15.66 23.68 15.37
C CYS A 577 14.76 22.54 14.87
N ALA A 578 14.61 21.51 15.71
CA ALA A 578 13.69 20.41 15.44
C ALA A 578 12.25 20.91 15.21
N PHE A 579 11.61 20.38 14.18
CA PHE A 579 10.25 20.72 13.76
C PHE A 579 9.20 19.70 14.26
N GLY A 580 9.56 18.81 15.20
CA GLY A 580 8.63 17.87 15.85
C GLY A 580 8.39 16.56 15.12
N SER A 581 9.07 16.29 14.01
CA SER A 581 9.04 14.98 13.34
C SER A 581 10.44 14.46 13.04
N TYR A 582 10.57 13.12 13.09
CA TYR A 582 11.83 12.42 12.87
C TYR A 582 11.59 11.17 12.04
N ILE A 583 12.55 10.76 11.22
CA ILE A 583 12.62 9.41 10.66
C ILE A 583 13.78 8.70 11.35
N LEU A 584 13.42 7.72 12.16
CA LEU A 584 14.32 6.94 12.98
C LEU A 584 14.65 5.64 12.25
N THR A 585 15.92 5.43 11.96
CA THR A 585 16.44 4.17 11.42
C THR A 585 16.75 3.17 12.55
N PRO A 586 16.97 1.88 12.26
CA PRO A 586 17.36 0.88 13.26
C PRO A 586 18.59 1.28 14.09
N ASP A 587 19.51 2.10 13.53
CA ASP A 587 20.69 2.60 14.26
C ASP A 587 20.29 3.40 15.48
N ILE A 588 19.22 4.20 15.40
CA ILE A 588 18.74 5.01 16.55
C ILE A 588 18.25 4.11 17.68
N PHE A 589 17.50 3.04 17.35
CA PHE A 589 17.02 2.10 18.37
C PHE A 589 18.16 1.33 19.03
N ARG A 590 19.18 0.93 18.26
CA ARG A 590 20.41 0.31 18.81
C ARG A 590 21.12 1.27 19.76
N GLN A 591 21.28 2.53 19.35
CA GLN A 591 21.94 3.53 20.18
C GLN A 591 21.15 3.88 21.46
N LEU A 592 19.80 3.95 21.37
CA LEU A 592 18.95 4.13 22.55
C LEU A 592 19.11 2.95 23.51
N LYS A 593 19.16 1.71 22.99
CA LYS A 593 19.43 0.54 23.82
C LYS A 593 20.77 0.65 24.56
N GLU A 594 21.83 0.97 23.83
CA GLU A 594 23.16 1.15 24.43
C GLU A 594 23.16 2.25 25.51
N ASN A 595 22.46 3.38 25.27
CA ASN A 595 22.34 4.46 26.23
C ASN A 595 21.60 4.02 27.50
N ILE A 596 20.55 3.22 27.37
CA ILE A 596 19.79 2.66 28.49
C ILE A 596 20.66 1.67 29.28
N ASP A 597 21.27 0.72 28.58
CA ASP A 597 22.10 -0.33 29.20
C ASP A 597 23.32 0.26 29.94
N ASN A 598 23.91 1.36 29.43
CA ASN A 598 25.05 2.06 30.01
C ASN A 598 24.66 3.23 30.92
N ASN A 599 23.37 3.42 31.21
CA ASN A 599 22.86 4.51 32.05
C ASN A 599 23.31 5.90 31.58
N VAL A 600 23.32 6.13 30.26
CA VAL A 600 23.62 7.45 29.68
C VAL A 600 22.38 8.32 29.79
N VAL A 601 22.34 9.18 30.79
CA VAL A 601 21.19 10.03 31.16
C VAL A 601 21.61 11.49 31.33
N ASN A 602 20.66 12.40 31.21
CA ASN A 602 20.87 13.82 31.50
C ASN A 602 20.91 14.09 33.02
N ALA A 603 21.07 15.35 33.41
CA ALA A 603 21.14 15.77 34.80
C ALA A 603 19.88 15.44 35.64
N LYS A 604 18.75 15.09 34.99
CA LYS A 604 17.48 14.67 35.62
C LYS A 604 17.33 13.16 35.69
N GLY A 605 18.30 12.38 35.19
CA GLY A 605 18.23 10.91 35.08
C GLY A 605 17.37 10.43 33.92
N GLU A 606 17.15 11.25 32.88
CA GLU A 606 16.33 10.92 31.72
C GLU A 606 17.18 10.52 30.51
N VAL A 607 16.78 9.49 29.79
CA VAL A 607 17.34 9.11 28.49
C VAL A 607 16.81 10.06 27.42
N GLU A 608 17.69 10.76 26.73
CA GLU A 608 17.33 11.76 25.72
C GLU A 608 17.46 11.19 24.31
N LEU A 609 16.46 11.44 23.46
CA LEU A 609 16.53 11.12 22.04
C LEU A 609 17.63 11.94 21.34
N THR A 610 17.81 13.22 21.71
CA THR A 610 18.80 14.13 21.11
C THR A 610 20.22 13.59 21.29
N THR A 611 20.53 13.00 22.44
CA THR A 611 21.84 12.36 22.70
C THR A 611 22.07 11.19 21.76
N ALA A 612 21.10 10.31 21.57
CA ALA A 612 21.19 9.18 20.64
C ALA A 612 21.29 9.66 19.18
N LEU A 613 20.55 10.69 18.79
CA LEU A 613 20.63 11.30 17.45
C LEU A 613 22.03 11.84 17.16
N GLU A 614 22.65 12.53 18.13
CA GLU A 614 24.02 13.04 17.97
C GLU A 614 25.06 11.92 17.86
N GLN A 615 24.92 10.86 18.64
CA GLN A 615 25.83 9.69 18.57
C GLN A 615 25.70 8.99 17.20
N VAL A 616 24.48 8.78 16.70
CA VAL A 616 24.22 8.17 15.38
C VAL A 616 24.67 9.12 14.26
N ARG A 617 24.50 10.44 14.42
CA ARG A 617 25.03 11.42 13.47
C ARG A 617 26.54 11.25 13.24
N GLN A 618 27.30 11.00 14.31
CA GLN A 618 28.75 10.77 14.23
C GLN A 618 29.12 9.47 13.51
N GLN A 619 28.23 8.47 13.52
CA GLN A 619 28.49 7.14 12.92
C GLN A 619 28.07 7.07 11.44
N VAL A 620 26.81 7.44 11.14
CA VAL A 620 26.21 7.27 9.81
C VAL A 620 25.73 8.58 9.17
N GLY A 621 25.80 9.68 9.91
CA GLY A 621 25.29 10.99 9.52
C GLY A 621 23.81 11.16 9.90
N LEU A 622 23.36 12.41 9.93
CA LEU A 622 21.99 12.81 10.21
C LEU A 622 21.63 13.99 9.31
N LEU A 623 20.43 13.99 8.74
CA LEU A 623 19.98 15.06 7.88
C LEU A 623 18.88 15.89 8.55
N GLY A 624 18.96 17.21 8.39
CA GLY A 624 17.88 18.14 8.71
C GLY A 624 17.05 18.43 7.47
N VAL A 625 15.73 18.23 7.51
CA VAL A 625 14.85 18.48 6.35
C VAL A 625 13.90 19.61 6.65
N ARG A 626 14.00 20.68 5.84
CA ARG A 626 13.09 21.82 5.91
C ARG A 626 11.82 21.51 5.10
N LEU A 627 10.73 21.26 5.81
CA LEU A 627 9.42 20.97 5.20
C LEU A 627 8.76 22.25 4.69
N ASP A 628 8.02 22.14 3.60
CA ASP A 628 7.21 23.23 3.06
C ASP A 628 5.86 23.27 3.77
N GLY A 629 5.86 23.84 4.96
CA GLY A 629 4.71 23.90 5.85
C GLY A 629 4.97 24.68 7.13
N LYS A 630 3.96 24.73 7.97
CA LYS A 630 4.01 25.35 9.30
C LYS A 630 3.74 24.30 10.38
N MET A 631 4.45 24.42 11.47
CA MET A 631 4.24 23.65 12.69
C MET A 631 3.40 24.48 13.66
N PHE A 632 2.53 23.79 14.40
CA PHE A 632 1.70 24.36 15.46
C PHE A 632 1.84 23.49 16.71
N ASP A 633 2.37 24.09 17.77
CA ASP A 633 2.56 23.46 19.08
C ASP A 633 1.33 23.75 19.96
N ILE A 634 0.88 22.75 20.68
CA ILE A 634 -0.17 22.90 21.68
C ILE A 634 0.30 22.60 23.11
N GLY A 635 1.58 22.40 23.32
CA GLY A 635 2.19 22.00 24.59
C GLY A 635 2.12 23.05 25.70
N VAL A 636 1.79 24.31 25.38
CA VAL A 636 1.61 25.40 26.36
C VAL A 636 0.40 26.26 25.99
N PRO A 637 -0.26 26.95 26.98
CA PRO A 637 -1.51 27.66 26.76
C PRO A 637 -1.46 28.75 25.67
N ASN A 638 -0.37 29.50 25.59
CA ASN A 638 -0.22 30.56 24.59
C ASN A 638 -0.10 30.01 23.17
N GLU A 639 0.66 28.96 22.98
CA GLU A 639 0.81 28.29 21.66
C GLU A 639 -0.49 27.57 21.27
N TYR A 640 -1.20 26.96 22.24
CA TYR A 640 -2.53 26.38 21.99
C TYR A 640 -3.51 27.44 21.50
N ARG A 641 -3.54 28.61 22.13
CA ARG A 641 -4.38 29.73 21.67
C ARG A 641 -4.00 30.19 20.26
N THR A 642 -2.71 30.31 19.98
CA THR A 642 -2.19 30.67 18.66
C THR A 642 -2.57 29.63 17.59
N THR A 643 -2.48 28.35 17.95
CA THR A 643 -2.90 27.23 17.10
C THR A 643 -4.38 27.29 16.78
N MET A 644 -5.24 27.48 17.79
CA MET A 644 -6.69 27.60 17.59
C MET A 644 -7.08 28.76 16.67
N TYR A 645 -6.29 29.82 16.64
CA TYR A 645 -6.57 30.97 15.79
C TYR A 645 -6.02 30.83 14.35
N ASN A 646 -4.87 30.18 14.18
CA ASN A 646 -4.13 30.21 12.92
C ASN A 646 -4.11 28.88 12.13
N TYR A 647 -4.43 27.75 12.77
CA TYR A 647 -4.28 26.46 12.12
C TYR A 647 -5.30 26.23 10.99
N SER A 648 -6.53 26.69 11.18
CA SER A 648 -7.62 26.56 10.20
C SER A 648 -7.57 27.60 9.06
N LEU A 649 -6.81 28.69 9.23
CA LEU A 649 -6.66 29.77 8.22
C LEU A 649 -5.71 29.35 7.10
#